data_e0b443838743b22163d7e25d894b6b08
#
_entry.id   e0b443838743b22163d7e25d894b6b08
#
_cell.length_a   1.000
_cell.length_b   1.000
_cell.length_c   1.000
_cell.angle_alpha   90.00
_cell.angle_beta   90.00
_cell.angle_gamma   90.00
#
_symmetry.space_group_name_H-M   'P 1'
#
loop_
_entity.id
_entity.type
_entity.pdbx_description
1 polymer ?
#
loop_
_entity_poly.entity_id
_entity_poly.type
_entity_poly.pdbx_seq_one_letter_code
_entity_poly.pdbx_strand_id
1 'polypeptide(L)'
;MAAHKREIQQDIRELGELLGEVLKEQASQQAFERVESCRRTAIEYRSGERDSRDSLVADLEGLSPHHQRVVSRAFTTYFELINLAEERERVRTIRTDSHEGTLADSLETAADELGEADVETVQRILDDVLIEPTFTAHPTEARRKTVKAKLRDISTSLETLDERLLTEKEEEQVWRDIDAEVTSLWQTPQVRNRQPEPEDEARNVQWYLENTLFDVVGEVYDELDDAIDAEVPADIEIPKLFEFRSWAGSDRDGNPYVTPEVTATTLERQRSVILEKYREQLKRLSGVLSQDGSRIDPGSAFQAALERDRERLPGSARTAQERYPDEPYRQKLKLMRERLDRVGDVRPGGYDDVDELLSDLEGIAHSLRDNGAESVVEGHVDPIRRQVATFGFSLASLDLRDHQQKHTDAIAEALERAGIDYTSLSEDERVELLTDAVLQDQPVIDLAETDDLSEDSARVLELFDSLADWQTEYGVEAIDTYAISMTEEPSHVLEVLFLADQAGVVSLPEHSGIDIVPLLETEYALSGARRIMGTLFENEAYSQALEARGQTQEIMLGYSDSNKENGFLAANWSLYKNQRRLGEICDDHDVTMRLFHGRGGSISRGGGPMNEALLALPNSTVTGQVKFTEQGEAIAEKYGNPRIAERNIEQMLNAQLRARKQAIDQPEEAVREEWLEAMEQMADAARQEYRDLLESEGFVRYFEQATPITVIEDLNLGSRPASRSGERTVEDLRAIPWVFSWTQSRCILPGWYALAAGIDAYLEGEEPRSSESSSGNETREDGGSIEMLQEMYDKWPFFRTTLDNAALSLSRTDLEIAEQYANIADPDLRDRFFQRITAEYERALELITEVGQRDELHARDWLGENLEHRNPYVDPLNVLQVHLLEQAHRTDIEERTLRLTVKGIAAGMKNTG
;
A
#
# COMPACT_ATOMS: atom_id res chain seq x y z
N MET A 1 -29.59 19.03 -14.48
CA MET A 1 -29.91 18.98 -13.03
C MET A 1 -28.59 18.77 -12.35
N ALA A 2 -28.34 19.39 -11.20
CA ALA A 2 -27.14 19.06 -10.45
C ALA A 2 -27.12 17.55 -10.14
N ALA A 3 -26.00 16.90 -10.34
CA ALA A 3 -25.86 15.46 -10.08
C ALA A 3 -26.06 15.13 -8.60
N HIS A 4 -25.78 16.10 -7.73
CA HIS A 4 -25.84 16.00 -6.27
C HIS A 4 -26.78 17.04 -5.67
N LYS A 5 -27.34 16.74 -4.51
CA LYS A 5 -28.31 17.59 -3.80
C LYS A 5 -27.74 18.17 -2.50
N ARG A 6 -26.63 17.63 -2.05
CA ARG A 6 -26.02 17.92 -0.74
C ARG A 6 -24.63 18.47 -0.91
N GLU A 7 -24.17 19.19 0.09
CA GLU A 7 -22.82 19.77 0.17
C GLU A 7 -22.15 19.28 1.46
N ILE A 8 -20.83 19.24 1.50
CA ILE A 8 -20.04 18.77 2.65
C ILE A 8 -20.40 19.49 3.94
N GLN A 9 -20.59 20.81 3.91
CA GLN A 9 -20.94 21.60 5.10
C GLN A 9 -22.30 21.22 5.69
N GLN A 10 -23.23 20.80 4.82
CA GLN A 10 -24.53 20.29 5.28
C GLN A 10 -24.36 18.97 5.99
N ASP A 11 -23.61 18.02 5.38
CA ASP A 11 -23.37 16.70 5.98
C ASP A 11 -22.65 16.79 7.31
N ILE A 12 -21.57 17.60 7.39
CA ILE A 12 -20.81 17.84 8.65
C ILE A 12 -21.73 18.40 9.74
N ARG A 13 -22.56 19.39 9.40
CA ARG A 13 -23.48 20.02 10.36
C ARG A 13 -24.50 19.02 10.88
N GLU A 14 -25.18 18.31 9.98
CA GLU A 14 -26.27 17.39 10.37
C GLU A 14 -25.75 16.18 11.16
N LEU A 15 -24.61 15.60 10.76
CA LEU A 15 -23.96 14.53 11.51
C LEU A 15 -23.45 15.02 12.87
N GLY A 16 -22.93 16.24 12.94
CA GLY A 16 -22.49 16.86 14.20
C GLY A 16 -23.65 17.16 15.16
N GLU A 17 -24.79 17.66 14.66
CA GLU A 17 -26.01 17.87 15.44
C GLU A 17 -26.56 16.55 15.98
N LEU A 18 -26.60 15.51 15.15
CA LEU A 18 -27.02 14.17 15.53
C LEU A 18 -26.13 13.56 16.63
N LEU A 19 -24.82 13.65 16.49
CA LEU A 19 -23.87 13.23 17.54
C LEU A 19 -24.09 14.03 18.84
N GLY A 20 -24.40 15.31 18.74
CA GLY A 20 -24.74 16.15 19.88
C GLY A 20 -26.01 15.68 20.64
N GLU A 21 -27.05 15.25 19.93
CA GLU A 21 -28.26 14.65 20.55
C GLU A 21 -27.93 13.30 21.19
N VAL A 22 -27.18 12.44 20.49
CA VAL A 22 -26.71 11.17 21.07
C VAL A 22 -25.89 11.38 22.34
N LEU A 23 -25.04 12.40 22.42
CA LEU A 23 -24.29 12.75 23.61
C LEU A 23 -25.19 13.15 24.78
N LYS A 24 -26.22 13.96 24.53
CA LYS A 24 -27.20 14.39 25.57
C LYS A 24 -27.95 13.20 26.13
N GLU A 25 -28.37 12.29 25.27
CA GLU A 25 -29.17 11.12 25.65
C GLU A 25 -28.34 10.02 26.33
N GLN A 26 -27.15 9.72 25.77
CA GLN A 26 -26.35 8.55 26.19
C GLN A 26 -25.32 8.88 27.29
N ALA A 27 -24.88 10.13 27.41
CA ALA A 27 -23.95 10.56 28.44
C ALA A 27 -24.66 11.49 29.45
N SER A 28 -24.87 12.76 29.13
CA SER A 28 -25.70 13.72 29.88
C SER A 28 -25.68 15.10 29.20
N GLN A 29 -26.64 15.97 29.54
CA GLN A 29 -26.63 17.37 29.14
C GLN A 29 -25.33 18.09 29.58
N GLN A 30 -24.83 17.81 30.77
CA GLN A 30 -23.56 18.39 31.28
C GLN A 30 -22.35 17.92 30.47
N ALA A 31 -22.30 16.66 30.05
CA ALA A 31 -21.22 16.15 29.22
C ALA A 31 -21.21 16.82 27.86
N PHE A 32 -22.37 16.99 27.23
CA PHE A 32 -22.51 17.75 25.97
C PHE A 32 -22.00 19.19 26.11
N GLU A 33 -22.43 19.90 27.17
CA GLU A 33 -22.01 21.31 27.43
C GLU A 33 -20.47 21.40 27.55
N ARG A 34 -19.81 20.41 28.14
CA ARG A 34 -18.34 20.37 28.27
C ARG A 34 -17.65 20.15 26.93
N VAL A 35 -18.14 19.21 26.13
CA VAL A 35 -17.61 18.98 24.75
C VAL A 35 -17.74 20.25 23.93
N GLU A 36 -18.91 20.92 23.99
CA GLU A 36 -19.14 22.17 23.27
C GLU A 36 -18.30 23.33 23.80
N SER A 37 -18.01 23.37 25.12
CA SER A 37 -17.07 24.35 25.69
C SER A 37 -15.66 24.16 25.12
N CYS A 38 -15.14 22.95 25.17
CA CYS A 38 -13.80 22.62 24.61
C CYS A 38 -13.72 22.96 23.11
N ARG A 39 -14.74 22.55 22.34
CA ARG A 39 -14.81 22.83 20.90
C ARG A 39 -14.77 24.34 20.62
N ARG A 40 -15.59 25.09 21.27
CA ARG A 40 -15.68 26.55 21.09
C ARG A 40 -14.37 27.24 21.47
N THR A 41 -13.79 26.88 22.61
CA THR A 41 -12.52 27.46 23.07
C THR A 41 -11.39 27.16 22.07
N ALA A 42 -11.35 25.95 21.49
CA ALA A 42 -10.37 25.61 20.48
C ALA A 42 -10.58 26.38 19.16
N ILE A 43 -11.84 26.56 18.73
CA ILE A 43 -12.15 27.40 17.54
C ILE A 43 -11.77 28.86 17.77
N GLU A 44 -12.17 29.47 18.89
CA GLU A 44 -11.85 30.84 19.24
C GLU A 44 -10.34 31.10 19.30
N TYR A 45 -9.56 30.10 19.75
CA TYR A 45 -8.10 30.16 19.70
C TYR A 45 -7.57 30.14 18.27
N ARG A 46 -7.99 29.16 17.45
CA ARG A 46 -7.53 29.05 16.08
C ARG A 46 -7.96 30.19 15.15
N SER A 47 -9.10 30.81 15.43
CA SER A 47 -9.54 32.04 14.71
C SER A 47 -8.87 33.34 15.17
N GLY A 48 -7.99 33.29 16.17
CA GLY A 48 -7.33 34.47 16.74
C GLY A 48 -8.22 35.33 17.64
N GLU A 49 -9.40 34.84 18.03
CA GLU A 49 -10.28 35.50 18.99
C GLU A 49 -9.78 35.35 20.44
N ARG A 50 -8.85 34.42 20.66
CA ARG A 50 -8.13 34.19 21.92
C ARG A 50 -6.63 34.14 21.70
N ASP A 51 -5.86 34.75 22.59
CA ASP A 51 -4.41 34.82 22.51
C ASP A 51 -3.69 33.58 23.06
N SER A 52 -4.40 32.66 23.74
CA SER A 52 -3.79 31.51 24.46
C SER A 52 -4.73 30.32 24.54
N ARG A 53 -4.15 29.14 24.57
CA ARG A 53 -4.82 27.84 24.82
C ARG A 53 -5.01 27.56 26.33
N ASP A 54 -4.53 28.42 27.24
CA ASP A 54 -4.55 28.15 28.68
C ASP A 54 -5.93 27.78 29.23
N SER A 55 -6.98 28.39 28.67
CA SER A 55 -8.35 28.11 29.09
C SER A 55 -8.81 26.69 28.64
N LEU A 56 -8.39 26.22 27.47
CA LEU A 56 -8.67 24.86 27.02
C LEU A 56 -7.92 23.84 27.89
N VAL A 57 -6.65 24.11 28.20
CA VAL A 57 -5.84 23.25 29.08
C VAL A 57 -6.52 23.18 30.47
N ALA A 58 -6.84 24.30 31.08
CA ALA A 58 -7.49 24.35 32.40
C ALA A 58 -8.87 23.65 32.41
N ASP A 59 -9.66 23.80 31.34
CA ASP A 59 -10.96 23.16 31.21
C ASP A 59 -10.79 21.62 31.17
N LEU A 60 -9.82 21.09 30.40
CA LEU A 60 -9.59 19.64 30.24
C LEU A 60 -8.95 19.01 31.50
N GLU A 61 -7.95 19.67 32.10
CA GLU A 61 -7.32 19.23 33.36
C GLU A 61 -8.32 19.19 34.51
N GLY A 62 -9.26 20.14 34.57
CA GLY A 62 -10.31 20.19 35.60
C GLY A 62 -11.40 19.13 35.48
N LEU A 63 -11.38 18.31 34.41
CA LEU A 63 -12.37 17.26 34.22
C LEU A 63 -12.07 16.02 35.07
N SER A 64 -13.12 15.35 35.54
CA SER A 64 -12.95 14.00 36.10
C SER A 64 -12.53 13.00 35.02
N PRO A 65 -11.85 11.89 35.35
CA PRO A 65 -11.44 10.86 34.40
C PRO A 65 -12.59 10.34 33.52
N HIS A 66 -13.79 10.26 34.08
CA HIS A 66 -14.99 9.89 33.32
C HIS A 66 -15.34 10.92 32.24
N HIS A 67 -15.29 12.22 32.58
CA HIS A 67 -15.59 13.27 31.61
C HIS A 67 -14.49 13.44 30.57
N GLN A 68 -13.21 13.27 30.94
CA GLN A 68 -12.10 13.23 29.98
C GLN A 68 -12.32 12.15 28.94
N ARG A 69 -12.75 10.96 29.36
CA ARG A 69 -13.10 9.86 28.45
C ARG A 69 -14.29 10.19 27.55
N VAL A 70 -15.33 10.87 28.04
CA VAL A 70 -16.48 11.27 27.23
C VAL A 70 -16.07 12.31 26.17
N VAL A 71 -15.26 13.32 26.56
CA VAL A 71 -14.73 14.33 25.64
C VAL A 71 -13.88 13.69 24.54
N SER A 72 -12.90 12.84 24.92
CA SER A 72 -12.07 12.12 23.96
C SER A 72 -12.91 11.27 22.99
N ARG A 73 -13.92 10.57 23.52
CA ARG A 73 -14.81 9.76 22.66
C ARG A 73 -15.65 10.59 21.72
N ALA A 74 -16.12 11.75 22.17
CA ALA A 74 -16.93 12.65 21.33
C ALA A 74 -16.12 13.15 20.13
N PHE A 75 -14.91 13.65 20.35
CA PHE A 75 -14.04 14.11 19.26
C PHE A 75 -13.60 12.96 18.35
N THR A 76 -13.27 11.79 18.89
CA THR A 76 -12.92 10.62 18.07
C THR A 76 -14.09 10.21 17.18
N THR A 77 -15.32 10.13 17.73
CA THR A 77 -16.52 9.78 16.93
C THR A 77 -16.85 10.87 15.91
N TYR A 78 -16.67 12.14 16.26
CA TYR A 78 -16.84 13.25 15.34
C TYR A 78 -15.91 13.16 14.13
N PHE A 79 -14.63 12.82 14.33
CA PHE A 79 -13.71 12.60 13.21
C PHE A 79 -14.09 11.42 12.32
N GLU A 80 -14.60 10.32 12.89
CA GLU A 80 -15.10 9.22 12.07
C GLU A 80 -16.27 9.67 11.17
N LEU A 81 -17.16 10.52 11.66
CA LEU A 81 -18.30 11.04 10.89
C LEU A 81 -17.88 12.10 9.85
N ILE A 82 -16.95 13.01 10.19
CA ILE A 82 -16.41 13.98 9.23
C ILE A 82 -15.68 13.27 8.09
N ASN A 83 -14.89 12.23 8.41
CA ASN A 83 -14.20 11.47 7.38
C ASN A 83 -15.16 10.87 6.36
N LEU A 84 -16.37 10.44 6.79
CA LEU A 84 -17.42 10.01 5.87
C LEU A 84 -17.98 11.16 5.02
N ALA A 85 -18.19 12.35 5.60
CA ALA A 85 -18.66 13.50 4.85
C ALA A 85 -17.66 13.94 3.78
N GLU A 86 -16.36 13.92 4.11
CA GLU A 86 -15.27 14.21 3.16
C GLU A 86 -15.14 13.13 2.08
N GLU A 87 -15.31 11.84 2.44
CA GLU A 87 -15.38 10.75 1.47
C GLU A 87 -16.51 10.97 0.46
N ARG A 88 -17.70 11.35 0.94
CA ARG A 88 -18.84 11.68 0.06
C ARG A 88 -18.55 12.90 -0.83
N GLU A 89 -17.90 13.93 -0.30
CA GLU A 89 -17.52 15.09 -1.10
C GLU A 89 -16.52 14.73 -2.19
N ARG A 90 -15.54 13.88 -1.88
CA ARG A 90 -14.61 13.37 -2.90
C ARG A 90 -15.35 12.66 -4.04
N VAL A 91 -16.35 11.81 -3.72
CA VAL A 91 -17.18 11.15 -4.73
C VAL A 91 -17.97 12.18 -5.56
N ARG A 92 -18.53 13.23 -4.93
CA ARG A 92 -19.24 14.31 -5.63
C ARG A 92 -18.33 15.05 -6.61
N THR A 93 -17.14 15.38 -6.17
CA THR A 93 -16.13 16.06 -7.00
C THR A 93 -15.76 15.19 -8.20
N ILE A 94 -15.39 13.93 -7.99
CA ILE A 94 -15.06 12.99 -9.06
C ILE A 94 -16.20 12.92 -10.10
N ARG A 95 -17.44 12.75 -9.67
CA ARG A 95 -18.59 12.65 -10.60
C ARG A 95 -18.89 13.96 -11.32
N THR A 96 -18.66 15.10 -10.67
CA THR A 96 -18.88 16.41 -11.28
C THR A 96 -17.81 16.67 -12.33
N ASP A 97 -16.55 16.46 -11.99
CA ASP A 97 -15.41 16.66 -12.89
C ASP A 97 -15.47 15.70 -14.09
N SER A 98 -15.86 14.44 -13.87
CA SER A 98 -16.11 13.48 -14.96
C SER A 98 -17.24 13.97 -15.89
N HIS A 99 -18.35 14.46 -15.32
CA HIS A 99 -19.46 14.98 -16.14
C HIS A 99 -19.10 16.24 -16.93
N GLU A 100 -18.23 17.08 -16.38
CA GLU A 100 -17.74 18.33 -17.00
C GLU A 100 -16.58 18.09 -17.97
N GLY A 101 -15.99 16.90 -17.98
CA GLY A 101 -14.78 16.54 -18.75
C GLY A 101 -13.52 17.26 -18.25
N THR A 102 -13.47 17.56 -16.96
CA THR A 102 -12.36 18.26 -16.29
C THR A 102 -11.58 17.36 -15.33
N LEU A 103 -11.90 16.06 -15.32
CA LEU A 103 -11.25 15.08 -14.45
C LEU A 103 -9.77 14.94 -14.83
N ALA A 104 -8.88 15.40 -13.96
CA ALA A 104 -7.44 15.30 -14.17
C ALA A 104 -6.98 13.83 -14.06
N ASP A 105 -5.96 13.45 -14.81
CA ASP A 105 -5.40 12.08 -14.79
C ASP A 105 -6.43 10.98 -15.06
N SER A 106 -7.39 11.22 -15.97
CA SER A 106 -8.35 10.22 -16.42
C SER A 106 -7.76 9.31 -17.50
N LEU A 107 -8.42 8.17 -17.78
CA LEU A 107 -8.00 7.28 -18.87
C LEU A 107 -8.15 7.92 -20.24
N GLU A 108 -9.14 8.81 -20.44
CA GLU A 108 -9.26 9.58 -21.66
C GLU A 108 -8.01 10.46 -21.90
N THR A 109 -7.44 11.05 -20.83
CA THR A 109 -6.20 11.84 -20.94
C THR A 109 -5.02 10.96 -21.36
N ALA A 110 -4.92 9.74 -20.83
CA ALA A 110 -3.88 8.81 -21.24
C ALA A 110 -4.08 8.34 -22.69
N ALA A 111 -5.31 8.03 -23.09
CA ALA A 111 -5.64 7.63 -24.45
C ALA A 111 -5.37 8.72 -25.49
N ASP A 112 -5.68 9.99 -25.18
CA ASP A 112 -5.35 11.16 -26.03
C ASP A 112 -3.84 11.25 -26.26
N GLU A 113 -3.02 11.13 -25.20
CA GLU A 113 -1.57 11.08 -25.34
C GLU A 113 -1.08 9.85 -26.14
N LEU A 114 -1.67 8.66 -25.92
CA LEU A 114 -1.33 7.44 -26.67
C LEU A 114 -1.72 7.54 -28.14
N GLY A 115 -2.85 8.20 -28.47
CA GLY A 115 -3.32 8.43 -29.84
C GLY A 115 -2.35 9.24 -30.72
N GLU A 116 -1.37 9.93 -30.13
CA GLU A 116 -0.29 10.59 -30.85
C GLU A 116 0.76 9.60 -31.43
N ALA A 117 0.82 8.37 -30.90
CA ALA A 117 1.76 7.33 -31.29
C ALA A 117 1.19 6.44 -32.42
N ASP A 118 2.04 5.65 -33.08
CA ASP A 118 1.57 4.62 -34.00
C ASP A 118 0.97 3.41 -33.27
N VAL A 119 0.11 2.67 -33.96
CA VAL A 119 -0.63 1.53 -33.42
C VAL A 119 0.27 0.44 -32.80
N GLU A 120 1.44 0.19 -33.40
CA GLU A 120 2.40 -0.81 -32.89
C GLU A 120 3.01 -0.34 -31.55
N THR A 121 3.28 0.94 -31.42
CA THR A 121 3.76 1.55 -30.18
C THR A 121 2.70 1.52 -29.08
N VAL A 122 1.43 1.83 -29.42
CA VAL A 122 0.32 1.74 -28.46
C VAL A 122 0.16 0.32 -27.95
N GLN A 123 0.12 -0.69 -28.85
CA GLN A 123 -0.01 -2.09 -28.45
C GLN A 123 1.17 -2.51 -27.57
N ARG A 124 2.41 -2.13 -27.91
CA ARG A 124 3.58 -2.43 -27.09
C ARG A 124 3.50 -1.80 -25.70
N ILE A 125 3.01 -0.56 -25.58
CA ILE A 125 2.83 0.09 -24.27
C ILE A 125 1.84 -0.71 -23.42
N LEU A 126 0.73 -1.14 -23.98
CA LEU A 126 -0.27 -1.96 -23.27
C LEU A 126 0.28 -3.32 -22.91
N ASP A 127 1.01 -3.98 -23.79
CA ASP A 127 1.62 -5.29 -23.53
C ASP A 127 2.71 -5.23 -22.44
N ASP A 128 3.40 -4.08 -22.32
CA ASP A 128 4.43 -3.87 -21.30
C ASP A 128 3.83 -3.55 -19.91
N VAL A 129 2.62 -2.97 -19.84
CA VAL A 129 2.05 -2.46 -18.59
C VAL A 129 1.46 -3.58 -17.73
N LEU A 130 1.97 -3.71 -16.50
CA LEU A 130 1.40 -4.52 -15.45
C LEU A 130 1.54 -3.80 -14.10
N ILE A 131 0.44 -3.65 -13.39
CA ILE A 131 0.37 -2.97 -12.09
C ILE A 131 0.06 -4.01 -11.02
N GLU A 132 0.97 -4.14 -10.04
CA GLU A 132 0.88 -5.15 -8.99
C GLU A 132 0.77 -4.52 -7.58
N PRO A 133 -0.44 -4.12 -7.14
CA PRO A 133 -0.66 -3.66 -5.78
C PRO A 133 -0.54 -4.83 -4.81
N THR A 134 0.42 -4.76 -3.89
CA THR A 134 0.68 -5.78 -2.87
C THR A 134 0.12 -5.34 -1.53
N PHE A 135 -0.95 -5.96 -1.08
CA PHE A 135 -1.65 -5.61 0.15
C PHE A 135 -0.94 -6.14 1.38
N THR A 136 -0.55 -5.24 2.29
CA THR A 136 0.08 -5.61 3.55
C THR A 136 -0.89 -5.49 4.72
N ALA A 137 -0.74 -6.36 5.71
CA ALA A 137 -1.57 -6.29 6.91
C ALA A 137 -1.10 -5.19 7.89
N HIS A 138 0.15 -4.77 7.82
CA HIS A 138 0.76 -3.85 8.78
C HIS A 138 1.01 -2.46 8.20
N PRO A 139 0.81 -1.41 9.04
CA PRO A 139 0.10 -1.48 10.30
C PRO A 139 -1.36 -1.87 10.09
N THR A 140 -1.87 -2.75 10.93
CA THR A 140 -3.28 -3.11 10.86
C THR A 140 -4.09 -1.90 11.27
N GLU A 141 -5.11 -1.57 10.49
CA GLU A 141 -6.01 -0.48 10.81
C GLU A 141 -6.54 -0.61 12.24
N ALA A 142 -6.37 0.44 13.04
CA ALA A 142 -6.77 0.47 14.45
C ALA A 142 -8.29 0.34 14.67
N ARG A 143 -9.09 0.58 13.61
CA ARG A 143 -10.56 0.48 13.68
C ARG A 143 -11.02 -0.97 13.77
N ARG A 144 -12.01 -1.20 14.61
CA ARG A 144 -12.66 -2.51 14.71
C ARG A 144 -13.56 -2.78 13.49
N LYS A 145 -13.62 -4.04 13.05
CA LYS A 145 -14.50 -4.48 11.94
C LYS A 145 -15.96 -4.03 12.14
N THR A 146 -16.47 -4.08 13.39
CA THR A 146 -17.81 -3.63 13.73
C THR A 146 -18.00 -2.12 13.59
N VAL A 147 -16.96 -1.31 13.86
CA VAL A 147 -16.98 0.14 13.64
C VAL A 147 -17.02 0.45 12.15
N LYS A 148 -16.16 -0.22 11.36
CA LYS A 148 -16.16 -0.06 9.89
C LYS A 148 -17.52 -0.40 9.25
N ALA A 149 -18.17 -1.48 9.70
CA ALA A 149 -19.49 -1.85 9.19
C ALA A 149 -20.52 -0.72 9.41
N LYS A 150 -20.57 -0.16 10.62
CA LYS A 150 -21.48 0.96 10.95
C LYS A 150 -21.19 2.21 10.13
N LEU A 151 -19.91 2.55 9.95
CA LEU A 151 -19.51 3.69 9.13
C LEU A 151 -19.94 3.50 7.67
N ARG A 152 -19.82 2.28 7.12
CA ARG A 152 -20.31 1.97 5.77
C ARG A 152 -21.83 2.10 5.65
N ASP A 153 -22.58 1.63 6.64
CA ASP A 153 -24.04 1.74 6.65
C ASP A 153 -24.47 3.21 6.68
N ILE A 154 -23.77 4.06 7.45
CA ILE A 154 -23.97 5.52 7.44
C ILE A 154 -23.61 6.12 6.08
N SER A 155 -22.46 5.74 5.48
CA SER A 155 -22.02 6.22 4.15
C SER A 155 -23.05 5.88 3.06
N THR A 156 -23.55 4.65 3.03
CA THR A 156 -24.61 4.21 2.08
C THR A 156 -25.92 5.00 2.28
N SER A 157 -26.24 5.32 3.53
CA SER A 157 -27.41 6.14 3.84
C SER A 157 -27.24 7.58 3.36
N LEU A 158 -26.06 8.19 3.55
CA LEU A 158 -25.75 9.52 3.01
C LEU A 158 -25.79 9.54 1.47
N GLU A 159 -25.28 8.49 0.82
CA GLU A 159 -25.37 8.31 -0.63
C GLU A 159 -26.83 8.29 -1.09
N THR A 160 -27.68 7.55 -0.39
CA THR A 160 -29.12 7.49 -0.69
C THR A 160 -29.79 8.87 -0.58
N LEU A 161 -29.44 9.67 0.44
CA LEU A 161 -29.94 11.04 0.60
C LEU A 161 -29.49 11.98 -0.52
N ASP A 162 -28.29 11.78 -1.01
CA ASP A 162 -27.66 12.65 -2.01
C ASP A 162 -28.12 12.33 -3.45
N GLU A 163 -28.16 11.06 -3.80
CA GLU A 163 -28.29 10.62 -5.20
C GLU A 163 -29.74 10.27 -5.58
N ARG A 164 -30.60 9.92 -4.63
CA ARG A 164 -31.98 9.50 -4.91
C ARG A 164 -33.00 10.60 -4.72
N LEU A 165 -34.04 10.60 -5.54
CA LEU A 165 -35.21 11.42 -5.29
C LEU A 165 -36.09 10.71 -4.25
N LEU A 166 -36.10 11.18 -3.03
CA LEU A 166 -36.83 10.61 -1.92
C LEU A 166 -38.11 11.39 -1.64
N THR A 167 -39.16 10.69 -1.16
CA THR A 167 -40.29 11.32 -0.50
C THR A 167 -39.91 11.67 0.94
N GLU A 168 -40.64 12.64 1.56
CA GLU A 168 -40.44 13.02 2.96
C GLU A 168 -40.37 11.81 3.91
N LYS A 169 -41.24 10.80 3.67
CA LYS A 169 -41.25 9.60 4.50
C LYS A 169 -40.01 8.71 4.31
N GLU A 170 -39.52 8.62 3.10
CA GLU A 170 -38.29 7.87 2.80
C GLU A 170 -37.07 8.58 3.40
N GLU A 171 -36.98 9.90 3.27
CA GLU A 171 -35.93 10.72 3.87
C GLU A 171 -35.92 10.60 5.41
N GLU A 172 -37.09 10.72 6.06
CA GLU A 172 -37.23 10.48 7.50
C GLU A 172 -36.82 9.05 7.90
N GLN A 173 -37.00 8.04 7.04
CA GLN A 173 -36.57 6.69 7.32
C GLN A 173 -35.04 6.58 7.27
N VAL A 174 -34.41 7.14 6.24
CA VAL A 174 -32.95 7.14 6.10
C VAL A 174 -32.29 7.86 7.28
N TRP A 175 -32.84 9.00 7.72
CA TRP A 175 -32.31 9.68 8.90
C TRP A 175 -32.49 8.89 10.20
N ARG A 176 -33.56 8.12 10.36
CA ARG A 176 -33.70 7.20 11.50
C ARG A 176 -32.67 6.07 11.47
N ASP A 177 -32.34 5.57 10.28
CA ASP A 177 -31.32 4.53 10.12
C ASP A 177 -29.93 5.08 10.46
N ILE A 178 -29.58 6.31 10.02
CA ILE A 178 -28.34 7.01 10.41
C ILE A 178 -28.26 7.22 11.92
N ASP A 179 -29.35 7.70 12.55
CA ASP A 179 -29.42 7.92 13.99
C ASP A 179 -29.18 6.63 14.78
N ALA A 180 -29.81 5.54 14.36
CA ALA A 180 -29.61 4.23 14.97
C ALA A 180 -28.14 3.77 14.87
N GLU A 181 -27.51 3.96 13.71
CA GLU A 181 -26.10 3.57 13.52
C GLU A 181 -25.13 4.49 14.27
N VAL A 182 -25.37 5.81 14.33
CA VAL A 182 -24.54 6.74 15.11
C VAL A 182 -24.68 6.44 16.62
N THR A 183 -25.89 6.17 17.11
CA THR A 183 -26.12 5.75 18.50
C THR A 183 -25.40 4.44 18.79
N SER A 184 -25.51 3.48 17.90
CA SER A 184 -24.85 2.18 18.03
C SER A 184 -23.31 2.31 17.97
N LEU A 185 -22.77 3.18 17.09
CA LEU A 185 -21.36 3.52 17.01
C LEU A 185 -20.88 4.14 18.33
N TRP A 186 -21.63 5.08 18.89
CA TRP A 186 -21.35 5.65 20.19
C TRP A 186 -21.27 4.61 21.30
N GLN A 187 -22.12 3.59 21.30
CA GLN A 187 -22.12 2.50 22.28
C GLN A 187 -21.06 1.42 22.02
N THR A 188 -20.49 1.36 20.82
CA THR A 188 -19.50 0.35 20.44
C THR A 188 -18.10 0.70 20.98
N PRO A 189 -17.36 -0.23 21.60
CA PRO A 189 -15.98 0.02 21.99
C PRO A 189 -15.12 0.34 20.78
N GLN A 190 -14.39 1.46 20.82
CA GLN A 190 -13.59 1.92 19.67
C GLN A 190 -12.18 1.34 19.65
N VAL A 191 -11.62 1.00 20.82
CA VAL A 191 -10.28 0.41 20.95
C VAL A 191 -10.40 -1.12 21.04
N ARG A 192 -9.51 -1.84 20.40
CA ARG A 192 -9.41 -3.31 20.48
C ARG A 192 -8.85 -3.70 21.84
N ASN A 193 -9.44 -4.74 22.47
CA ASN A 193 -8.94 -5.33 23.72
C ASN A 193 -8.10 -6.60 23.48
N ARG A 194 -8.06 -7.10 22.23
CA ARG A 194 -7.33 -8.31 21.83
C ARG A 194 -6.45 -7.96 20.63
N GLN A 195 -5.23 -8.47 20.62
CA GLN A 195 -4.36 -8.43 19.46
C GLN A 195 -5.01 -9.24 18.33
N PRO A 196 -5.03 -8.75 17.08
CA PRO A 196 -5.51 -9.53 15.94
C PRO A 196 -4.58 -10.72 15.69
N GLU A 197 -5.16 -11.81 15.20
CA GLU A 197 -4.41 -12.95 14.70
C GLU A 197 -4.10 -12.76 13.21
N PRO A 198 -3.05 -13.40 12.64
CA PRO A 198 -2.72 -13.27 11.21
C PRO A 198 -3.89 -13.60 10.28
N GLU A 199 -4.73 -14.57 10.63
CA GLU A 199 -5.93 -14.91 9.86
C GLU A 199 -7.01 -13.83 9.91
N ASP A 200 -7.07 -13.02 11.00
CA ASP A 200 -7.98 -11.87 11.07
C ASP A 200 -7.52 -10.77 10.10
N GLU A 201 -6.20 -10.60 9.98
CA GLU A 201 -5.57 -9.67 9.05
C GLU A 201 -5.77 -10.09 7.60
N ALA A 202 -5.51 -11.36 7.28
CA ALA A 202 -5.75 -11.93 5.95
C ALA A 202 -7.21 -11.77 5.52
N ARG A 203 -8.18 -12.09 6.41
CA ARG A 203 -9.61 -11.89 6.15
C ARG A 203 -9.99 -10.42 5.95
N ASN A 204 -9.28 -9.49 6.59
CA ASN A 204 -9.55 -8.08 6.43
C ASN A 204 -9.08 -7.57 5.06
N VAL A 205 -7.92 -7.97 4.60
CA VAL A 205 -7.40 -7.64 3.26
C VAL A 205 -8.28 -8.27 2.17
N GLN A 206 -8.56 -9.57 2.27
CA GLN A 206 -9.41 -10.29 1.32
C GLN A 206 -10.80 -9.67 1.16
N TRP A 207 -11.32 -9.02 2.23
CA TRP A 207 -12.62 -8.37 2.15
C TRP A 207 -12.67 -7.25 1.10
N TYR A 208 -11.59 -6.45 0.96
CA TYR A 208 -11.52 -5.38 -0.05
C TYR A 208 -11.37 -5.93 -1.47
N LEU A 209 -10.56 -6.97 -1.62
CA LEU A 209 -10.44 -7.69 -2.90
C LEU A 209 -11.78 -8.28 -3.34
N GLU A 210 -12.48 -8.96 -2.40
CA GLU A 210 -13.76 -9.62 -2.65
C GLU A 210 -14.91 -8.65 -2.94
N ASN A 211 -15.03 -7.55 -2.17
CA ASN A 211 -16.24 -6.74 -2.13
C ASN A 211 -16.12 -5.39 -2.84
N THR A 212 -14.91 -5.02 -3.29
CA THR A 212 -14.68 -3.76 -4.00
C THR A 212 -13.90 -4.00 -5.29
N LEU A 213 -12.64 -4.46 -5.19
CA LEU A 213 -11.73 -4.52 -6.32
C LEU A 213 -12.17 -5.51 -7.40
N PHE A 214 -12.80 -6.61 -7.01
CA PHE A 214 -13.32 -7.61 -7.95
C PHE A 214 -14.31 -7.01 -8.96
N ASP A 215 -15.17 -6.10 -8.51
CA ASP A 215 -16.15 -5.45 -9.38
C ASP A 215 -15.54 -4.23 -10.10
N VAL A 216 -14.75 -3.40 -9.39
CA VAL A 216 -14.15 -2.16 -9.90
C VAL A 216 -13.19 -2.40 -11.07
N VAL A 217 -12.40 -3.48 -11.04
CA VAL A 217 -11.45 -3.79 -12.12
C VAL A 217 -12.15 -3.91 -13.48
N GLY A 218 -13.32 -4.54 -13.52
CA GLY A 218 -14.11 -4.64 -14.77
C GLY A 218 -14.50 -3.26 -15.31
N GLU A 219 -14.96 -2.36 -14.43
CA GLU A 219 -15.34 -0.99 -14.78
C GLU A 219 -14.15 -0.20 -15.37
N VAL A 220 -12.95 -0.32 -14.79
CA VAL A 220 -11.73 0.35 -15.29
C VAL A 220 -11.26 -0.19 -16.64
N TYR A 221 -11.39 -1.49 -16.88
CA TYR A 221 -11.09 -2.06 -18.22
C TYR A 221 -12.07 -1.57 -19.28
N ASP A 222 -13.36 -1.48 -18.95
CA ASP A 222 -14.38 -0.98 -19.89
C ASP A 222 -14.13 0.50 -20.21
N GLU A 223 -13.77 1.32 -19.22
CA GLU A 223 -13.39 2.74 -19.44
C GLU A 223 -12.14 2.88 -20.30
N LEU A 224 -11.12 2.04 -20.10
CA LEU A 224 -9.92 2.07 -20.95
C LEU A 224 -10.23 1.66 -22.39
N ASP A 225 -11.04 0.63 -22.58
CA ASP A 225 -11.47 0.15 -23.90
C ASP A 225 -12.18 1.28 -24.67
N ASP A 226 -13.18 1.90 -24.04
CA ASP A 226 -13.91 3.04 -24.60
C ASP A 226 -12.97 4.23 -24.93
N ALA A 227 -12.00 4.54 -24.06
CA ALA A 227 -11.06 5.63 -24.27
C ALA A 227 -10.07 5.35 -25.41
N ILE A 228 -9.53 4.13 -25.52
CA ILE A 228 -8.64 3.72 -26.61
C ILE A 228 -9.38 3.69 -27.94
N ASP A 229 -10.58 3.15 -27.99
CA ASP A 229 -11.42 3.09 -29.21
C ASP A 229 -11.76 4.49 -29.74
N ALA A 230 -11.89 5.48 -28.88
CA ALA A 230 -12.15 6.86 -29.26
C ALA A 230 -10.95 7.54 -29.98
N GLU A 231 -9.73 7.26 -29.56
CA GLU A 231 -8.52 7.96 -29.97
C GLU A 231 -7.65 7.16 -30.97
N VAL A 232 -7.67 5.82 -30.89
CA VAL A 232 -6.84 4.95 -31.72
C VAL A 232 -7.71 4.24 -32.78
N PRO A 233 -7.64 4.60 -34.08
CA PRO A 233 -8.52 4.04 -35.12
C PRO A 233 -8.06 2.64 -35.59
N ALA A 234 -7.87 1.72 -34.66
CA ALA A 234 -7.43 0.34 -34.89
C ALA A 234 -8.00 -0.58 -33.82
N ASP A 235 -8.12 -1.85 -34.12
CA ASP A 235 -8.48 -2.90 -33.16
C ASP A 235 -7.25 -3.18 -32.27
N ILE A 236 -7.29 -2.73 -31.02
CA ILE A 236 -6.24 -2.85 -30.03
C ILE A 236 -6.64 -3.92 -29.02
N GLU A 237 -5.77 -4.88 -28.77
CA GLU A 237 -5.99 -5.87 -27.72
C GLU A 237 -5.53 -5.32 -26.37
N ILE A 238 -6.44 -5.27 -25.39
CA ILE A 238 -6.10 -4.90 -24.02
C ILE A 238 -5.73 -6.18 -23.25
N PRO A 239 -4.45 -6.33 -22.84
CA PRO A 239 -3.98 -7.50 -22.09
C PRO A 239 -4.38 -7.45 -20.62
N LYS A 240 -3.84 -8.36 -19.78
CA LYS A 240 -3.91 -8.29 -18.33
C LYS A 240 -3.06 -7.12 -17.83
N LEU A 241 -3.69 -6.11 -17.24
CA LEU A 241 -3.04 -4.89 -16.74
C LEU A 241 -2.84 -4.86 -15.22
N PHE A 242 -3.55 -5.72 -14.49
CA PHE A 242 -3.51 -5.76 -13.04
C PHE A 242 -3.27 -7.17 -12.52
N GLU A 243 -2.44 -7.27 -11.47
CA GLU A 243 -2.29 -8.46 -10.65
C GLU A 243 -2.27 -8.07 -9.19
N PHE A 244 -3.22 -8.58 -8.41
CA PHE A 244 -3.30 -8.28 -6.99
C PHE A 244 -2.49 -9.28 -6.19
N ARG A 245 -1.70 -8.77 -5.23
CA ARG A 245 -0.86 -9.57 -4.35
C ARG A 245 -1.12 -9.26 -2.89
N SER A 246 -0.73 -10.16 -2.00
CA SER A 246 -0.94 -9.97 -0.56
C SER A 246 0.21 -10.58 0.26
N TRP A 247 0.56 -9.87 1.32
CA TRP A 247 1.46 -10.34 2.39
C TRP A 247 0.68 -10.82 3.62
N ALA A 248 -0.62 -10.57 3.66
CA ALA A 248 -1.44 -10.94 4.81
C ALA A 248 -1.62 -12.46 4.88
N GLY A 249 -1.02 -13.09 5.88
CA GLY A 249 -0.99 -14.53 6.08
C GLY A 249 0.24 -15.23 5.50
N SER A 250 1.21 -14.48 4.94
CA SER A 250 2.43 -15.04 4.32
C SER A 250 3.74 -14.33 4.71
N ASP A 251 3.67 -13.09 5.22
CA ASP A 251 4.84 -12.34 5.70
C ASP A 251 5.27 -12.80 7.10
N ARG A 252 6.45 -13.42 7.17
CA ARG A 252 7.04 -13.97 8.40
C ARG A 252 8.09 -13.07 9.02
N ASP A 253 8.55 -12.03 8.28
CA ASP A 253 9.59 -11.14 8.78
C ASP A 253 9.16 -10.46 10.08
N GLY A 254 9.80 -10.89 11.19
CA GLY A 254 9.52 -10.41 12.54
C GLY A 254 8.11 -10.71 13.06
N ASN A 255 7.40 -11.68 12.47
CA ASN A 255 6.09 -12.15 12.94
C ASN A 255 6.07 -13.68 13.14
N PRO A 256 6.37 -14.18 14.35
CA PRO A 256 6.42 -15.61 14.61
C PRO A 256 5.06 -16.32 14.57
N TYR A 257 3.96 -15.57 14.47
CA TYR A 257 2.61 -16.12 14.43
C TYR A 257 2.14 -16.48 13.00
N VAL A 258 2.88 -16.08 11.98
CA VAL A 258 2.60 -16.49 10.58
C VAL A 258 3.29 -17.83 10.32
N THR A 259 2.55 -18.90 10.54
CA THR A 259 3.01 -20.29 10.36
C THR A 259 2.61 -20.83 8.97
N PRO A 260 3.16 -21.97 8.52
CA PRO A 260 2.70 -22.65 7.30
C PRO A 260 1.20 -22.91 7.28
N GLU A 261 0.57 -23.27 8.41
CA GLU A 261 -0.88 -23.48 8.51
C GLU A 261 -1.69 -22.21 8.27
N VAL A 262 -1.19 -21.06 8.72
CA VAL A 262 -1.83 -19.75 8.47
C VAL A 262 -1.82 -19.45 6.97
N THR A 263 -0.70 -19.71 6.28
CA THR A 263 -0.58 -19.54 4.83
C THR A 263 -1.50 -20.49 4.08
N ALA A 264 -1.52 -21.77 4.43
CA ALA A 264 -2.42 -22.76 3.85
C ALA A 264 -3.91 -22.36 4.00
N THR A 265 -4.31 -21.94 5.22
CA THR A 265 -5.68 -21.47 5.48
C THR A 265 -6.02 -20.22 4.65
N THR A 266 -5.04 -19.35 4.42
CA THR A 266 -5.21 -18.13 3.61
C THR A 266 -5.43 -18.48 2.14
N LEU A 267 -4.62 -19.37 1.57
CA LEU A 267 -4.75 -19.87 0.19
C LEU A 267 -6.10 -20.57 -0.03
N GLU A 268 -6.48 -21.50 0.87
CA GLU A 268 -7.76 -22.20 0.80
C GLU A 268 -8.94 -21.23 0.79
N ARG A 269 -8.91 -20.22 1.66
CA ARG A 269 -9.95 -19.20 1.73
C ARG A 269 -10.01 -18.37 0.44
N GLN A 270 -8.89 -17.91 -0.07
CA GLN A 270 -8.81 -17.11 -1.31
C GLN A 270 -9.42 -17.89 -2.47
N ARG A 271 -9.00 -19.15 -2.69
CA ARG A 271 -9.57 -20.01 -3.70
C ARG A 271 -11.09 -20.20 -3.52
N SER A 272 -11.53 -20.48 -2.31
CA SER A 272 -12.96 -20.66 -2.02
C SER A 272 -13.79 -19.42 -2.35
N VAL A 273 -13.30 -18.22 -1.99
CA VAL A 273 -13.98 -16.95 -2.24
C VAL A 273 -14.09 -16.67 -3.74
N ILE A 274 -13.01 -16.79 -4.49
CA ILE A 274 -13.01 -16.44 -5.91
C ILE A 274 -13.86 -17.42 -6.74
N LEU A 275 -13.78 -18.71 -6.44
CA LEU A 275 -14.60 -19.73 -7.12
C LEU A 275 -16.11 -19.50 -6.86
N GLU A 276 -16.50 -19.06 -5.65
CA GLU A 276 -17.90 -18.71 -5.37
C GLU A 276 -18.34 -17.48 -6.18
N LYS A 277 -17.48 -16.44 -6.27
CA LYS A 277 -17.73 -15.26 -7.11
C LYS A 277 -17.99 -15.67 -8.56
N TYR A 278 -17.13 -16.50 -9.15
CA TYR A 278 -17.32 -16.98 -10.54
C TYR A 278 -18.60 -17.81 -10.70
N ARG A 279 -18.91 -18.66 -9.74
CA ARG A 279 -20.19 -19.42 -9.78
C ARG A 279 -21.41 -18.51 -9.76
N GLU A 280 -21.39 -17.43 -8.98
CA GLU A 280 -22.45 -16.43 -8.96
C GLU A 280 -22.52 -15.65 -10.26
N GLN A 281 -21.38 -15.24 -10.83
CA GLN A 281 -21.32 -14.54 -12.12
C GLN A 281 -21.88 -15.43 -13.26
N LEU A 282 -21.41 -16.67 -13.38
CA LEU A 282 -21.93 -17.61 -14.39
C LEU A 282 -23.43 -17.92 -14.19
N LYS A 283 -23.92 -17.87 -12.94
CA LYS A 283 -25.36 -17.99 -12.68
C LYS A 283 -26.13 -16.78 -13.17
N ARG A 284 -25.61 -15.56 -12.98
CA ARG A 284 -26.21 -14.33 -13.51
C ARG A 284 -26.19 -14.34 -15.03
N LEU A 285 -25.05 -14.68 -15.63
CA LEU A 285 -24.86 -14.83 -17.06
C LEU A 285 -25.84 -15.85 -17.67
N SER A 286 -26.11 -16.96 -16.99
CA SER A 286 -27.13 -17.92 -17.40
C SER A 286 -28.56 -17.34 -17.40
N GLY A 287 -28.82 -16.27 -16.66
CA GLY A 287 -30.06 -15.50 -16.73
C GLY A 287 -30.18 -14.69 -18.01
N VAL A 288 -29.07 -14.18 -18.53
CA VAL A 288 -28.98 -13.36 -19.74
C VAL A 288 -28.93 -14.23 -21.00
N LEU A 289 -28.07 -15.24 -21.04
CA LEU A 289 -27.83 -16.08 -22.21
C LEU A 289 -28.89 -17.16 -22.40
N SER A 290 -30.11 -16.75 -22.75
CA SER A 290 -31.28 -17.61 -22.97
C SER A 290 -31.63 -17.80 -24.44
N GLN A 291 -30.69 -17.61 -25.34
CA GLN A 291 -30.85 -17.74 -26.78
C GLN A 291 -31.24 -19.17 -27.16
N ASP A 292 -32.29 -19.25 -27.98
CA ASP A 292 -32.85 -20.50 -28.50
C ASP A 292 -32.01 -21.01 -29.68
N GLY A 293 -31.52 -22.25 -29.58
CA GLY A 293 -30.69 -22.92 -30.59
C GLY A 293 -31.37 -23.09 -31.96
N SER A 294 -32.69 -22.90 -32.04
CA SER A 294 -33.40 -22.84 -33.33
C SER A 294 -33.25 -21.47 -34.04
N ARG A 295 -32.83 -20.45 -33.33
CA ARG A 295 -32.70 -19.06 -33.80
C ARG A 295 -31.26 -18.61 -34.01
N ILE A 296 -30.31 -19.31 -33.41
CA ILE A 296 -28.88 -19.04 -33.49
C ILE A 296 -28.14 -20.28 -33.99
N ASP A 297 -26.96 -20.08 -34.59
CA ASP A 297 -26.01 -21.15 -34.85
C ASP A 297 -24.83 -20.99 -33.91
N PRO A 298 -24.70 -21.80 -32.84
CA PRO A 298 -23.60 -21.66 -31.90
C PRO A 298 -22.21 -21.95 -32.48
N GLY A 299 -22.14 -22.44 -33.70
CA GLY A 299 -20.90 -22.77 -34.37
C GLY A 299 -20.33 -24.14 -33.95
N SER A 300 -19.53 -24.73 -34.83
CA SER A 300 -18.97 -26.08 -34.57
C SER A 300 -17.97 -26.14 -33.43
N ALA A 301 -17.20 -25.08 -33.22
CA ALA A 301 -16.21 -25.01 -32.12
C ALA A 301 -16.89 -25.01 -30.74
N PHE A 302 -17.91 -24.17 -30.57
CA PHE A 302 -18.72 -24.15 -29.35
C PHE A 302 -19.41 -25.48 -29.08
N GLN A 303 -20.04 -26.09 -30.13
CA GLN A 303 -20.69 -27.37 -29.99
C GLN A 303 -19.72 -28.50 -29.59
N ALA A 304 -18.49 -28.51 -30.15
CA ALA A 304 -17.46 -29.44 -29.75
C ALA A 304 -17.00 -29.26 -28.30
N ALA A 305 -16.90 -27.98 -27.83
CA ALA A 305 -16.57 -27.70 -26.43
C ALA A 305 -17.70 -28.16 -25.48
N LEU A 306 -18.96 -27.88 -25.83
CA LEU A 306 -20.10 -28.34 -25.05
C LEU A 306 -20.18 -29.88 -24.99
N GLU A 307 -19.85 -30.58 -26.08
CA GLU A 307 -19.84 -32.06 -26.08
C GLU A 307 -18.71 -32.63 -25.24
N ARG A 308 -17.52 -32.03 -25.27
CA ARG A 308 -16.42 -32.44 -24.35
C ARG A 308 -16.85 -32.32 -22.87
N ASP A 309 -17.54 -31.22 -22.49
CA ASP A 309 -18.04 -31.08 -21.13
C ASP A 309 -19.14 -32.11 -20.78
N ARG A 310 -20.00 -32.47 -21.74
CA ARG A 310 -21.00 -33.50 -21.55
C ARG A 310 -20.37 -34.87 -21.30
N GLU A 311 -19.29 -35.19 -22.00
CA GLU A 311 -18.52 -36.42 -21.79
C GLU A 311 -17.79 -36.43 -20.43
N ARG A 312 -17.24 -35.28 -20.03
CA ARG A 312 -16.58 -35.11 -18.72
C ARG A 312 -17.58 -35.22 -17.55
N LEU A 313 -18.80 -34.68 -17.72
CA LEU A 313 -19.81 -34.53 -16.67
C LEU A 313 -21.16 -35.15 -17.06
N PRO A 314 -21.27 -36.45 -17.34
CA PRO A 314 -22.46 -37.05 -17.95
C PRO A 314 -23.72 -36.96 -17.07
N GLY A 315 -23.57 -36.90 -15.74
CA GLY A 315 -24.68 -36.69 -14.80
C GLY A 315 -25.25 -35.28 -14.86
N SER A 316 -24.36 -34.29 -14.79
CA SER A 316 -24.74 -32.86 -14.85
C SER A 316 -25.21 -32.46 -16.24
N ALA A 317 -24.64 -33.05 -17.29
CA ALA A 317 -25.06 -32.84 -18.69
C ALA A 317 -26.50 -33.26 -18.93
N ARG A 318 -26.91 -34.42 -18.42
CA ARG A 318 -28.31 -34.89 -18.51
C ARG A 318 -29.27 -33.89 -17.85
N THR A 319 -28.90 -33.42 -16.64
CA THR A 319 -29.70 -32.43 -15.92
C THR A 319 -29.73 -31.09 -16.65
N ALA A 320 -28.63 -30.69 -17.32
CA ALA A 320 -28.58 -29.46 -18.10
C ALA A 320 -29.49 -29.54 -19.33
N GLN A 321 -29.46 -30.67 -20.08
CA GLN A 321 -30.31 -30.92 -21.24
C GLN A 321 -31.82 -31.00 -20.87
N GLU A 322 -32.17 -31.64 -19.77
CA GLU A 322 -33.53 -31.71 -19.30
C GLU A 322 -34.09 -30.34 -18.90
N ARG A 323 -33.23 -29.49 -18.31
CA ARG A 323 -33.63 -28.16 -17.85
C ARG A 323 -33.64 -27.08 -18.95
N TYR A 324 -32.71 -27.19 -19.91
CA TYR A 324 -32.47 -26.20 -20.98
C TYR A 324 -32.37 -26.89 -22.35
N PRO A 325 -33.44 -27.56 -22.84
CA PRO A 325 -33.33 -28.47 -23.99
C PRO A 325 -32.83 -27.80 -25.27
N ASP A 326 -33.23 -26.52 -25.51
CA ASP A 326 -32.93 -25.75 -26.72
C ASP A 326 -32.07 -24.52 -26.45
N GLU A 327 -31.39 -24.41 -25.28
CA GLU A 327 -30.64 -23.28 -24.85
C GLU A 327 -29.16 -23.65 -24.63
N PRO A 328 -28.36 -23.68 -25.70
CA PRO A 328 -26.98 -24.25 -25.66
C PRO A 328 -26.05 -23.52 -24.70
N TYR A 329 -26.12 -22.18 -24.62
CA TYR A 329 -25.30 -21.40 -23.70
C TYR A 329 -25.63 -21.72 -22.24
N ARG A 330 -26.89 -21.84 -21.86
CA ARG A 330 -27.27 -22.22 -20.51
C ARG A 330 -26.82 -23.63 -20.14
N GLN A 331 -26.78 -24.55 -21.09
CA GLN A 331 -26.23 -25.87 -20.85
C GLN A 331 -24.73 -25.78 -20.56
N LYS A 332 -23.98 -25.02 -21.38
CA LYS A 332 -22.53 -24.80 -21.20
C LYS A 332 -22.26 -24.15 -19.84
N LEU A 333 -22.91 -23.04 -19.51
CA LEU A 333 -22.76 -22.34 -18.24
C LEU A 333 -23.09 -23.21 -17.02
N LYS A 334 -24.06 -24.11 -17.12
CA LYS A 334 -24.33 -25.06 -16.04
C LYS A 334 -23.20 -26.06 -15.85
N LEU A 335 -22.58 -26.53 -16.92
CA LEU A 335 -21.45 -27.44 -16.85
C LEU A 335 -20.18 -26.72 -16.36
N MET A 336 -19.94 -25.49 -16.82
CA MET A 336 -18.84 -24.65 -16.31
C MET A 336 -18.96 -24.46 -14.78
N ARG A 337 -20.14 -24.16 -14.27
CA ARG A 337 -20.37 -24.05 -12.81
C ARG A 337 -20.07 -25.35 -12.07
N GLU A 338 -20.45 -26.49 -12.62
CA GLU A 338 -20.11 -27.80 -12.03
C GLU A 338 -18.62 -28.08 -12.09
N ARG A 339 -17.91 -27.61 -13.13
CA ARG A 339 -16.45 -27.71 -13.22
C ARG A 339 -15.78 -26.86 -12.13
N LEU A 340 -16.26 -25.64 -11.90
CA LEU A 340 -15.80 -24.79 -10.79
C LEU A 340 -16.03 -25.42 -9.41
N ASP A 341 -17.16 -26.15 -9.22
CA ASP A 341 -17.44 -26.88 -7.98
C ASP A 341 -16.47 -28.07 -7.74
N ARG A 342 -15.67 -28.42 -8.74
CA ARG A 342 -14.70 -29.52 -8.68
C ARG A 342 -13.25 -29.10 -8.71
N VAL A 343 -12.97 -27.80 -8.78
CA VAL A 343 -11.60 -27.29 -8.63
C VAL A 343 -11.11 -27.60 -7.22
N GLY A 344 -9.97 -28.31 -7.11
CA GLY A 344 -9.43 -28.74 -5.82
C GLY A 344 -10.22 -29.87 -5.12
N ASP A 345 -11.22 -30.49 -5.81
CA ASP A 345 -12.01 -31.60 -5.26
C ASP A 345 -11.48 -32.94 -5.82
N VAL A 346 -11.61 -34.01 -5.05
CA VAL A 346 -11.25 -35.35 -5.47
C VAL A 346 -12.12 -35.89 -6.62
N ARG A 347 -13.25 -35.25 -6.89
CA ARG A 347 -14.16 -35.63 -8.01
C ARG A 347 -13.55 -35.17 -9.34
N PRO A 348 -13.42 -36.03 -10.35
CA PRO A 348 -12.83 -35.67 -11.63
C PRO A 348 -13.71 -34.69 -12.41
N GLY A 349 -13.09 -33.93 -13.32
CA GLY A 349 -13.76 -33.06 -14.29
C GLY A 349 -13.90 -31.60 -13.85
N GLY A 350 -13.14 -31.15 -12.87
CA GLY A 350 -12.90 -29.74 -12.57
C GLY A 350 -12.14 -29.02 -13.68
N TYR A 351 -11.91 -27.75 -13.53
CA TYR A 351 -10.90 -27.01 -14.29
C TYR A 351 -9.53 -27.35 -13.71
N ASP A 352 -8.56 -27.62 -14.57
CA ASP A 352 -7.18 -27.88 -14.17
C ASP A 352 -6.44 -26.56 -13.92
N ASP A 353 -6.75 -25.52 -14.71
CA ASP A 353 -6.19 -24.18 -14.63
C ASP A 353 -7.22 -23.10 -15.00
N VAL A 354 -6.85 -21.84 -14.88
CA VAL A 354 -7.68 -20.69 -15.23
C VAL A 354 -7.86 -20.53 -16.74
N ASP A 355 -6.89 -20.96 -17.54
CA ASP A 355 -6.91 -20.82 -19.00
C ASP A 355 -8.00 -21.68 -19.64
N GLU A 356 -8.30 -22.84 -19.05
CA GLU A 356 -9.47 -23.63 -19.48
C GLU A 356 -10.80 -22.86 -19.26
N LEU A 357 -10.95 -22.14 -18.15
CA LEU A 357 -12.13 -21.31 -17.88
C LEU A 357 -12.22 -20.11 -18.83
N LEU A 358 -11.09 -19.42 -19.06
CA LEU A 358 -11.01 -18.33 -20.04
C LEU A 358 -11.34 -18.82 -21.45
N SER A 359 -10.81 -19.96 -21.86
CA SER A 359 -11.11 -20.58 -23.16
C SER A 359 -12.60 -20.92 -23.33
N ASP A 360 -13.27 -21.35 -22.26
CA ASP A 360 -14.71 -21.60 -22.28
C ASP A 360 -15.53 -20.31 -22.42
N LEU A 361 -15.13 -19.22 -21.72
CA LEU A 361 -15.76 -17.90 -21.84
C LEU A 361 -15.51 -17.29 -23.22
N GLU A 362 -14.30 -17.41 -23.77
CA GLU A 362 -13.95 -16.95 -25.11
C GLU A 362 -14.79 -17.69 -26.18
N GLY A 363 -14.95 -19.00 -26.02
CA GLY A 363 -15.82 -19.79 -26.91
C GLY A 363 -17.28 -19.33 -26.90
N ILE A 364 -17.80 -18.86 -25.75
CA ILE A 364 -19.11 -18.25 -25.64
C ILE A 364 -19.13 -16.88 -26.35
N ALA A 365 -18.13 -16.02 -26.10
CA ALA A 365 -18.01 -14.71 -26.70
C ALA A 365 -17.95 -14.77 -28.23
N HIS A 366 -17.06 -15.62 -28.75
CA HIS A 366 -16.93 -15.82 -30.20
C HIS A 366 -18.25 -16.31 -30.84
N SER A 367 -18.91 -17.30 -30.23
CA SER A 367 -20.19 -17.79 -30.71
C SER A 367 -21.29 -16.73 -30.71
N LEU A 368 -21.32 -15.82 -29.71
CA LEU A 368 -22.25 -14.71 -29.64
C LEU A 368 -21.96 -13.67 -30.73
N ARG A 369 -20.69 -13.34 -30.96
CA ARG A 369 -20.24 -12.39 -32.03
C ARG A 369 -20.63 -12.91 -33.40
N ASP A 370 -20.42 -14.19 -33.70
CA ASP A 370 -20.83 -14.82 -34.95
C ASP A 370 -22.34 -14.75 -35.20
N ASN A 371 -23.13 -14.62 -34.14
CA ASN A 371 -24.58 -14.42 -34.22
C ASN A 371 -25.04 -12.94 -34.11
N GLY A 372 -24.09 -11.98 -34.22
CA GLY A 372 -24.40 -10.54 -34.21
C GLY A 372 -24.84 -10.02 -32.85
N ALA A 373 -24.38 -10.64 -31.77
CA ALA A 373 -24.71 -10.30 -30.39
C ALA A 373 -23.52 -9.62 -29.67
N GLU A 374 -22.80 -8.71 -30.34
CA GLU A 374 -21.64 -7.98 -29.81
C GLU A 374 -21.97 -7.31 -28.48
N SER A 375 -23.05 -6.52 -28.44
CA SER A 375 -23.47 -5.82 -27.21
C SER A 375 -23.77 -6.74 -26.00
N VAL A 376 -24.05 -8.03 -26.26
CA VAL A 376 -24.20 -9.02 -25.16
C VAL A 376 -22.85 -9.49 -24.66
N VAL A 377 -21.87 -9.58 -25.56
CA VAL A 377 -20.48 -9.93 -25.19
C VAL A 377 -19.89 -8.80 -24.35
N GLU A 378 -19.87 -7.58 -24.88
CA GLU A 378 -19.36 -6.38 -24.22
C GLU A 378 -20.01 -6.16 -22.84
N GLY A 379 -21.34 -6.20 -22.77
CA GLY A 379 -22.04 -5.89 -21.51
C GLY A 379 -22.09 -7.01 -20.48
N HIS A 380 -21.78 -8.28 -20.84
CA HIS A 380 -22.02 -9.39 -19.92
C HIS A 380 -20.96 -10.49 -19.90
N VAL A 381 -20.21 -10.69 -20.97
CA VAL A 381 -19.19 -11.76 -21.04
C VAL A 381 -17.80 -11.21 -20.78
N ASP A 382 -17.44 -10.11 -21.44
CA ASP A 382 -16.13 -9.49 -21.32
C ASP A 382 -15.80 -9.03 -19.91
N PRO A 383 -16.72 -8.41 -19.12
CA PRO A 383 -16.43 -8.11 -17.71
C PRO A 383 -16.03 -9.35 -16.90
N ILE A 384 -16.67 -10.51 -17.14
CA ILE A 384 -16.32 -11.76 -16.46
C ILE A 384 -14.96 -12.27 -16.93
N ARG A 385 -14.66 -12.18 -18.23
CA ARG A 385 -13.35 -12.55 -18.79
C ARG A 385 -12.22 -11.71 -18.17
N ARG A 386 -12.41 -10.38 -18.08
CA ARG A 386 -11.47 -9.46 -17.44
C ARG A 386 -11.23 -9.83 -15.98
N GLN A 387 -12.32 -10.11 -15.22
CA GLN A 387 -12.22 -10.56 -13.82
C GLN A 387 -11.47 -11.88 -13.68
N VAL A 388 -11.78 -12.88 -14.53
CA VAL A 388 -11.08 -14.18 -14.49
C VAL A 388 -9.61 -14.05 -14.86
N ALA A 389 -9.27 -13.26 -15.87
CA ALA A 389 -7.89 -12.99 -16.26
C ALA A 389 -7.07 -12.29 -15.17
N THR A 390 -7.71 -11.34 -14.44
CA THR A 390 -7.06 -10.58 -13.38
C THR A 390 -6.86 -11.38 -12.10
N PHE A 391 -7.91 -12.10 -11.64
CA PHE A 391 -7.92 -12.72 -10.31
C PHE A 391 -7.57 -14.21 -10.30
N GLY A 392 -7.51 -14.87 -11.45
CA GLY A 392 -7.21 -16.30 -11.53
C GLY A 392 -8.09 -17.16 -10.62
N PHE A 393 -7.53 -18.21 -10.03
CA PHE A 393 -8.18 -19.04 -8.99
C PHE A 393 -7.74 -18.71 -7.57
N SER A 394 -6.94 -17.67 -7.37
CA SER A 394 -6.33 -17.32 -6.08
C SER A 394 -6.84 -16.03 -5.44
N LEU A 395 -7.70 -15.24 -6.10
CA LEU A 395 -8.17 -13.91 -5.67
C LEU A 395 -7.03 -12.87 -5.54
N ALA A 396 -5.89 -13.27 -4.99
CA ALA A 396 -4.62 -12.55 -4.97
C ALA A 396 -3.48 -13.55 -4.80
N SER A 397 -2.36 -13.32 -5.46
CA SER A 397 -1.14 -14.11 -5.24
C SER A 397 -0.53 -13.78 -3.89
N LEU A 398 -0.02 -14.77 -3.16
CA LEU A 398 0.69 -14.54 -1.91
C LEU A 398 2.19 -14.39 -2.18
N ASP A 399 2.78 -13.32 -1.68
CA ASP A 399 4.23 -13.21 -1.61
C ASP A 399 4.70 -13.71 -0.24
N LEU A 400 5.65 -14.62 -0.23
CA LEU A 400 6.38 -15.01 0.96
C LEU A 400 7.40 -13.92 1.31
N ARG A 401 7.67 -13.72 2.60
CA ARG A 401 8.76 -12.87 3.06
C ARG A 401 9.31 -13.35 4.39
N ASP A 402 10.64 -13.38 4.49
CA ASP A 402 11.33 -13.57 5.77
C ASP A 402 12.69 -12.87 5.79
N HIS A 403 13.33 -12.83 6.94
CA HIS A 403 14.63 -12.19 7.19
C HIS A 403 15.77 -13.08 6.74
N GLN A 404 16.77 -12.52 6.02
CA GLN A 404 17.92 -13.26 5.50
C GLN A 404 18.64 -14.12 6.57
N GLN A 405 18.82 -13.62 7.78
CA GLN A 405 19.51 -14.35 8.83
C GLN A 405 18.87 -15.70 9.17
N LYS A 406 17.56 -15.82 9.06
CA LYS A 406 16.86 -17.09 9.30
C LYS A 406 17.19 -18.16 8.27
N HIS A 407 17.38 -17.75 7.00
CA HIS A 407 17.79 -18.68 5.96
C HIS A 407 19.21 -19.15 6.19
N THR A 408 20.12 -18.21 6.48
CA THR A 408 21.51 -18.52 6.83
C THR A 408 21.60 -19.47 8.02
N ASP A 409 20.87 -19.22 9.10
CA ASP A 409 20.86 -20.07 10.28
C ASP A 409 20.30 -21.46 9.99
N ALA A 410 19.19 -21.56 9.24
CA ALA A 410 18.56 -22.84 8.89
C ALA A 410 19.49 -23.70 7.99
N ILE A 411 20.13 -23.08 7.00
CA ILE A 411 21.10 -23.76 6.13
C ILE A 411 22.33 -24.18 6.94
N ALA A 412 22.85 -23.33 7.83
CA ALA A 412 24.01 -23.66 8.64
C ALA A 412 23.72 -24.89 9.53
N GLU A 413 22.58 -24.92 10.23
CA GLU A 413 22.20 -26.06 11.05
C GLU A 413 21.95 -27.34 10.23
N ALA A 414 21.32 -27.20 9.05
CA ALA A 414 21.06 -28.35 8.19
C ALA A 414 22.36 -28.93 7.59
N LEU A 415 23.30 -28.08 7.13
CA LEU A 415 24.58 -28.48 6.54
C LEU A 415 25.57 -29.01 7.59
N GLU A 416 25.48 -28.61 8.85
CA GLU A 416 26.29 -29.18 9.92
C GLU A 416 26.11 -30.71 10.03
N ARG A 417 24.92 -31.22 9.76
CA ARG A 417 24.61 -32.67 9.68
C ARG A 417 25.37 -33.36 8.56
N ALA A 418 25.60 -32.65 7.46
CA ALA A 418 26.42 -33.14 6.35
C ALA A 418 27.93 -32.95 6.61
N GLY A 419 28.30 -32.39 7.76
CA GLY A 419 29.69 -32.12 8.17
C GLY A 419 30.28 -30.88 7.55
N ILE A 420 29.47 -29.95 7.08
CA ILE A 420 29.87 -28.68 6.48
C ILE A 420 29.61 -27.56 7.50
N ASP A 421 30.64 -26.83 7.89
CA ASP A 421 30.57 -25.65 8.76
C ASP A 421 30.34 -24.40 7.90
N TYR A 422 29.08 -24.14 7.54
CA TYR A 422 28.64 -23.04 6.68
C TYR A 422 28.99 -21.67 7.25
N THR A 423 28.97 -21.53 8.57
CA THR A 423 29.19 -20.23 9.25
C THR A 423 30.64 -19.78 9.15
N SER A 424 31.60 -20.72 8.98
CA SER A 424 33.02 -20.40 8.85
C SER A 424 33.43 -20.01 7.43
N LEU A 425 32.57 -20.19 6.43
CA LEU A 425 32.86 -19.89 5.03
C LEU A 425 32.83 -18.37 4.76
N SER A 426 33.75 -17.91 3.93
CA SER A 426 33.72 -16.58 3.33
C SER A 426 32.52 -16.44 2.36
N GLU A 427 32.18 -15.22 1.98
CA GLU A 427 31.07 -14.98 1.04
C GLU A 427 31.30 -15.71 -0.30
N ASP A 428 32.48 -15.62 -0.88
CA ASP A 428 32.82 -16.31 -2.14
C ASP A 428 32.67 -17.84 -2.01
N GLU A 429 33.07 -18.41 -0.87
CA GLU A 429 32.94 -19.86 -0.60
C GLU A 429 31.47 -20.26 -0.39
N ARG A 430 30.64 -19.40 0.18
CA ARG A 430 29.20 -19.62 0.30
C ARG A 430 28.53 -19.61 -1.08
N VAL A 431 28.84 -18.62 -1.90
CA VAL A 431 28.33 -18.52 -3.27
C VAL A 431 28.71 -19.77 -4.08
N GLU A 432 30.00 -20.23 -4.03
CA GLU A 432 30.46 -21.43 -4.72
C GLU A 432 29.71 -22.68 -4.23
N LEU A 433 29.61 -22.88 -2.91
CA LEU A 433 28.95 -24.02 -2.31
C LEU A 433 27.46 -24.10 -2.73
N LEU A 434 26.74 -22.98 -2.62
CA LEU A 434 25.29 -22.95 -2.94
C LEU A 434 25.06 -23.16 -4.44
N THR A 435 25.92 -22.58 -5.30
CA THR A 435 25.86 -22.77 -6.75
C THR A 435 26.06 -24.25 -7.12
N ASP A 436 27.10 -24.88 -6.60
CA ASP A 436 27.40 -26.29 -6.85
C ASP A 436 26.27 -27.20 -6.33
N ALA A 437 25.67 -26.84 -5.19
CA ALA A 437 24.59 -27.61 -4.58
C ALA A 437 23.30 -27.55 -5.41
N VAL A 438 22.98 -26.40 -6.00
CA VAL A 438 21.78 -26.23 -6.86
C VAL A 438 21.97 -26.89 -8.23
N LEU A 439 23.18 -26.85 -8.79
CA LEU A 439 23.47 -27.45 -10.11
C LEU A 439 23.62 -28.96 -10.11
N GLN A 440 23.62 -29.61 -8.96
CA GLN A 440 23.72 -31.05 -8.88
C GLN A 440 22.34 -31.76 -8.85
N ASP A 441 22.25 -32.97 -9.41
CA ASP A 441 20.99 -33.70 -9.54
C ASP A 441 20.37 -34.25 -8.22
N GLN A 442 21.10 -34.20 -7.10
CA GLN A 442 20.66 -34.83 -5.85
C GLN A 442 20.58 -33.83 -4.71
N PRO A 443 19.53 -33.87 -3.87
CA PRO A 443 19.41 -33.00 -2.74
C PRO A 443 20.57 -33.18 -1.74
N VAL A 444 21.04 -32.07 -1.16
CA VAL A 444 22.12 -32.02 -0.16
C VAL A 444 21.56 -32.16 1.24
N ILE A 445 20.36 -31.64 1.48
CA ILE A 445 19.64 -31.69 2.75
C ILE A 445 18.26 -32.32 2.57
N ASP A 446 17.74 -32.90 3.63
CA ASP A 446 16.34 -33.39 3.69
C ASP A 446 15.52 -32.40 4.50
N LEU A 447 14.58 -31.69 3.85
CA LEU A 447 13.74 -30.67 4.49
C LEU A 447 12.79 -31.26 5.55
N ALA A 448 12.45 -32.55 5.44
CA ALA A 448 11.59 -33.24 6.41
C ALA A 448 12.33 -33.64 7.71
N GLU A 449 13.66 -33.63 7.73
CA GLU A 449 14.45 -33.92 8.91
C GLU A 449 14.65 -32.68 9.78
N THR A 450 13.69 -32.32 10.61
CA THR A 450 13.69 -31.12 11.48
C THR A 450 13.96 -31.41 12.96
N ASP A 451 13.99 -32.66 13.41
CA ASP A 451 13.97 -33.06 14.83
C ASP A 451 15.08 -32.46 15.73
N ASP A 452 16.27 -32.20 15.19
CA ASP A 452 17.41 -31.69 15.96
C ASP A 452 17.76 -30.22 15.61
N LEU A 453 16.91 -29.50 14.88
CA LEU A 453 17.09 -28.09 14.55
C LEU A 453 16.48 -27.17 15.60
N SER A 454 16.93 -25.91 15.62
CA SER A 454 16.22 -24.87 16.35
C SER A 454 14.78 -24.70 15.82
N GLU A 455 13.90 -24.15 16.65
CA GLU A 455 12.50 -23.95 16.26
C GLU A 455 12.37 -23.04 15.04
N ASP A 456 13.21 -22.00 14.94
CA ASP A 456 13.19 -21.08 13.81
C ASP A 456 13.75 -21.74 12.53
N SER A 457 14.84 -22.49 12.60
CA SER A 457 15.39 -23.24 11.47
C SER A 457 14.43 -24.32 10.96
N ALA A 458 13.79 -25.06 11.87
CA ALA A 458 12.78 -26.06 11.51
C ALA A 458 11.61 -25.42 10.73
N ARG A 459 11.13 -24.25 11.17
CA ARG A 459 10.04 -23.52 10.48
C ARG A 459 10.41 -23.06 9.07
N VAL A 460 11.67 -22.68 8.84
CA VAL A 460 12.14 -22.32 7.50
C VAL A 460 12.10 -23.53 6.58
N LEU A 461 12.61 -24.69 7.02
CA LEU A 461 12.58 -25.90 6.20
C LEU A 461 11.15 -26.40 5.93
N GLU A 462 10.28 -26.40 6.96
CA GLU A 462 8.86 -26.75 6.83
C GLU A 462 8.10 -25.84 5.86
N LEU A 463 8.51 -24.58 5.76
CA LEU A 463 7.93 -23.63 4.82
C LEU A 463 8.21 -24.04 3.37
N PHE A 464 9.48 -24.33 3.04
CA PHE A 464 9.86 -24.71 1.68
C PHE A 464 9.28 -26.08 1.28
N ASP A 465 9.22 -27.04 2.21
CA ASP A 465 8.54 -28.31 1.99
C ASP A 465 7.05 -28.09 1.68
N SER A 466 6.38 -27.21 2.46
CA SER A 466 4.98 -26.85 2.23
C SER A 466 4.74 -26.07 0.94
N LEU A 467 5.72 -25.29 0.48
CA LEU A 467 5.60 -24.47 -0.73
C LEU A 467 5.39 -25.34 -1.98
N ALA A 468 6.12 -26.43 -2.12
CA ALA A 468 5.96 -27.38 -3.21
C ALA A 468 4.55 -27.99 -3.24
N ASP A 469 4.03 -28.35 -2.06
CA ASP A 469 2.67 -28.86 -1.90
C ASP A 469 1.61 -27.81 -2.28
N TRP A 470 1.79 -26.56 -1.84
CA TRP A 470 0.86 -25.48 -2.17
C TRP A 470 0.84 -25.17 -3.66
N GLN A 471 1.99 -25.11 -4.32
CA GLN A 471 2.04 -24.88 -5.77
C GLN A 471 1.39 -26.04 -6.55
N THR A 472 1.53 -27.27 -6.08
CA THR A 472 0.84 -28.41 -6.66
C THR A 472 -0.68 -28.34 -6.49
N GLU A 473 -1.17 -27.86 -5.33
CA GLU A 473 -2.61 -27.81 -5.02
C GLU A 473 -3.30 -26.56 -5.57
N TYR A 474 -2.65 -25.38 -5.50
CA TYR A 474 -3.27 -24.10 -5.83
C TYR A 474 -2.80 -23.51 -7.17
N GLY A 475 -1.74 -24.03 -7.75
CA GLY A 475 -1.03 -23.48 -8.90
C GLY A 475 0.16 -22.60 -8.49
N VAL A 476 1.16 -22.52 -9.37
CA VAL A 476 2.37 -21.69 -9.12
C VAL A 476 1.99 -20.24 -8.90
N GLU A 477 1.06 -19.70 -9.70
CA GLU A 477 0.62 -18.29 -9.63
C GLU A 477 -0.01 -17.91 -8.29
N ALA A 478 -0.45 -18.87 -7.48
CA ALA A 478 -1.04 -18.57 -6.17
C ALA A 478 0.01 -18.13 -5.14
N ILE A 479 1.26 -18.55 -5.30
CA ILE A 479 2.38 -18.28 -4.39
C ILE A 479 3.71 -18.50 -5.11
N ASP A 480 4.19 -17.51 -5.82
CA ASP A 480 5.33 -17.58 -6.74
C ASP A 480 6.45 -16.58 -6.42
N THR A 481 6.36 -15.82 -5.34
CA THR A 481 7.32 -14.78 -4.99
C THR A 481 7.83 -14.94 -3.57
N TYR A 482 9.15 -14.78 -3.38
CA TYR A 482 9.83 -14.79 -2.09
C TYR A 482 10.68 -13.53 -1.91
N ALA A 483 10.26 -12.62 -1.04
CA ALA A 483 11.01 -11.43 -0.69
C ALA A 483 11.97 -11.71 0.50
N ILE A 484 13.19 -11.23 0.41
CA ILE A 484 14.22 -11.41 1.44
C ILE A 484 14.53 -10.06 2.07
N SER A 485 14.10 -9.84 3.32
CA SER A 485 14.46 -8.61 4.03
C SER A 485 15.91 -8.62 4.49
N MET A 486 16.53 -7.43 4.55
CA MET A 486 17.94 -7.22 4.91
C MET A 486 18.91 -7.96 3.98
N THR A 487 18.64 -7.97 2.68
CA THR A 487 19.58 -8.54 1.70
C THR A 487 20.79 -7.63 1.54
N GLU A 488 21.98 -8.11 1.90
CA GLU A 488 23.25 -7.36 1.87
C GLU A 488 24.34 -8.09 1.07
N GLU A 489 24.19 -9.40 0.84
CA GLU A 489 25.16 -10.24 0.16
C GLU A 489 24.48 -11.14 -0.90
N PRO A 490 25.19 -11.51 -1.99
CA PRO A 490 24.64 -12.41 -3.01
C PRO A 490 24.22 -13.78 -2.44
N SER A 491 24.97 -14.32 -1.46
CA SER A 491 24.64 -15.59 -0.83
C SER A 491 23.24 -15.60 -0.22
N HIS A 492 22.73 -14.48 0.29
CA HIS A 492 21.38 -14.42 0.87
C HIS A 492 20.28 -14.76 -0.15
N VAL A 493 20.48 -14.44 -1.42
CA VAL A 493 19.56 -14.78 -2.53
C VAL A 493 19.74 -16.25 -2.94
N LEU A 494 21.00 -16.69 -3.03
CA LEU A 494 21.31 -18.09 -3.35
C LEU A 494 20.88 -19.07 -2.26
N GLU A 495 20.84 -18.65 -0.99
CA GLU A 495 20.29 -19.43 0.11
C GLU A 495 18.82 -19.79 -0.11
N VAL A 496 18.01 -18.83 -0.58
CA VAL A 496 16.60 -19.08 -0.92
C VAL A 496 16.49 -19.93 -2.18
N LEU A 497 17.31 -19.69 -3.19
CA LEU A 497 17.34 -20.54 -4.39
C LEU A 497 17.71 -21.98 -4.04
N PHE A 498 18.69 -22.20 -3.17
CA PHE A 498 19.07 -23.51 -2.68
C PHE A 498 17.90 -24.20 -1.94
N LEU A 499 17.23 -23.52 -1.01
CA LEU A 499 16.10 -24.11 -0.29
C LEU A 499 14.93 -24.47 -1.22
N ALA A 500 14.67 -23.62 -2.24
CA ALA A 500 13.65 -23.88 -3.24
C ALA A 500 14.00 -25.08 -4.15
N ASP A 501 15.28 -25.25 -4.49
CA ASP A 501 15.78 -26.42 -5.21
C ASP A 501 15.62 -27.70 -4.38
N GLN A 502 16.04 -27.68 -3.10
CA GLN A 502 15.89 -28.83 -2.20
C GLN A 502 14.42 -29.22 -1.97
N ALA A 503 13.48 -28.27 -2.11
CA ALA A 503 12.04 -28.50 -2.03
C ALA A 503 11.44 -29.02 -3.35
N GLY A 504 12.19 -29.01 -4.46
CA GLY A 504 11.68 -29.33 -5.80
C GLY A 504 10.78 -28.24 -6.41
N VAL A 505 10.75 -27.03 -5.83
CA VAL A 505 10.12 -25.84 -6.40
C VAL A 505 10.92 -25.30 -7.58
N VAL A 506 12.23 -25.51 -7.54
CA VAL A 506 13.18 -25.21 -8.61
C VAL A 506 13.79 -26.51 -9.12
N SER A 507 13.97 -26.63 -10.44
CA SER A 507 14.60 -27.75 -11.11
C SER A 507 15.27 -27.26 -12.39
N LEU A 508 16.52 -26.80 -12.26
CA LEU A 508 17.23 -26.14 -13.33
C LEU A 508 17.78 -27.10 -14.37
N PRO A 509 17.84 -26.72 -15.66
CA PRO A 509 17.43 -25.40 -16.18
C PRO A 509 15.93 -25.31 -16.56
N GLU A 510 15.15 -26.39 -16.42
CA GLU A 510 13.82 -26.52 -17.01
C GLU A 510 12.74 -25.70 -16.30
N HIS A 511 12.86 -25.50 -14.99
CA HIS A 511 11.78 -24.91 -14.19
C HIS A 511 12.27 -24.13 -12.97
N SER A 512 11.68 -22.95 -12.75
CA SER A 512 11.71 -22.24 -11.48
C SER A 512 10.28 -21.81 -11.12
N GLY A 513 9.75 -22.31 -10.01
CA GLY A 513 8.42 -21.98 -9.50
C GLY A 513 8.39 -20.74 -8.61
N ILE A 514 9.51 -19.97 -8.50
CA ILE A 514 9.58 -18.85 -7.58
C ILE A 514 10.47 -17.74 -8.11
N ASP A 515 10.00 -16.50 -7.96
CA ASP A 515 10.78 -15.27 -8.10
C ASP A 515 11.41 -14.92 -6.76
N ILE A 516 12.72 -14.75 -6.72
CA ILE A 516 13.46 -14.39 -5.51
C ILE A 516 13.76 -12.90 -5.55
N VAL A 517 13.23 -12.17 -4.55
CA VAL A 517 13.20 -10.71 -4.53
C VAL A 517 14.09 -10.19 -3.40
N PRO A 518 15.31 -9.71 -3.70
CA PRO A 518 16.14 -9.04 -2.69
C PRO A 518 15.49 -7.69 -2.29
N LEU A 519 15.32 -7.46 -0.97
CA LEU A 519 14.94 -6.16 -0.44
C LEU A 519 16.20 -5.40 -0.03
N LEU A 520 16.50 -4.34 -0.77
CA LEU A 520 17.61 -3.42 -0.51
C LEU A 520 17.09 -2.23 0.31
N GLU A 521 17.34 -2.25 1.60
CA GLU A 521 16.75 -1.29 2.54
C GLU A 521 17.77 -0.54 3.42
N THR A 522 19.03 -0.98 3.44
CA THR A 522 20.13 -0.29 4.12
C THR A 522 21.00 0.48 3.12
N GLU A 523 21.71 1.52 3.59
CA GLU A 523 22.66 2.25 2.75
C GLU A 523 23.79 1.33 2.25
N TYR A 524 24.21 0.34 3.06
CA TYR A 524 25.18 -0.67 2.66
C TYR A 524 24.69 -1.52 1.49
N ALA A 525 23.44 -2.02 1.56
CA ALA A 525 22.83 -2.81 0.50
C ALA A 525 22.65 -1.98 -0.77
N LEU A 526 22.12 -0.76 -0.65
CA LEU A 526 21.89 0.13 -1.79
C LEU A 526 23.18 0.53 -2.47
N SER A 527 24.23 0.89 -1.72
CA SER A 527 25.54 1.21 -2.29
C SER A 527 26.24 -0.02 -2.90
N GLY A 528 25.99 -1.20 -2.34
CA GLY A 528 26.50 -2.51 -2.79
C GLY A 528 25.65 -3.16 -3.90
N ALA A 529 24.57 -2.54 -4.38
CA ALA A 529 23.63 -3.14 -5.32
C ALA A 529 24.28 -3.70 -6.59
N ARG A 530 25.28 -2.99 -7.17
CA ARG A 530 26.05 -3.48 -8.32
C ARG A 530 26.82 -4.77 -8.01
N ARG A 531 27.41 -4.87 -6.84
CA ARG A 531 28.13 -6.08 -6.41
C ARG A 531 27.14 -7.24 -6.22
N ILE A 532 26.04 -6.99 -5.54
CA ILE A 532 25.04 -8.03 -5.24
C ILE A 532 24.43 -8.56 -6.54
N MET A 533 23.82 -7.67 -7.33
CA MET A 533 23.12 -8.08 -8.55
C MET A 533 24.03 -8.55 -9.65
N GLY A 534 25.21 -7.91 -9.85
CA GLY A 534 26.19 -8.34 -10.85
C GLY A 534 26.73 -9.74 -10.54
N THR A 535 27.04 -10.05 -9.27
CA THR A 535 27.46 -11.41 -8.88
C THR A 535 26.37 -12.44 -9.15
N LEU A 536 25.08 -12.11 -8.88
CA LEU A 536 23.95 -13.00 -9.13
C LEU A 536 23.74 -13.24 -10.63
N PHE A 537 23.75 -12.21 -11.46
CA PHE A 537 23.53 -12.33 -12.90
C PHE A 537 24.67 -13.11 -13.61
N GLU A 538 25.89 -13.04 -13.08
CA GLU A 538 27.05 -13.82 -13.56
C GLU A 538 27.08 -15.26 -12.97
N ASN A 539 26.25 -15.56 -11.98
CA ASN A 539 26.19 -16.87 -11.34
C ASN A 539 25.43 -17.88 -12.21
N GLU A 540 26.03 -19.07 -12.46
CA GLU A 540 25.49 -20.07 -13.37
C GLU A 540 24.12 -20.61 -12.93
N ALA A 541 23.92 -20.89 -11.65
CA ALA A 541 22.64 -21.39 -11.13
C ALA A 541 21.57 -20.30 -11.18
N TYR A 542 21.91 -19.08 -10.77
CA TYR A 542 20.96 -17.98 -10.72
C TYR A 542 20.52 -17.51 -12.10
N SER A 543 21.45 -17.44 -13.07
CA SER A 543 21.13 -17.09 -14.46
C SER A 543 20.18 -18.09 -15.11
N GLN A 544 20.34 -19.40 -14.85
CA GLN A 544 19.40 -20.44 -15.31
C GLN A 544 18.02 -20.29 -14.65
N ALA A 545 17.96 -19.93 -13.37
CA ALA A 545 16.69 -19.67 -12.69
C ALA A 545 15.97 -18.45 -13.27
N LEU A 546 16.70 -17.37 -13.61
CA LEU A 546 16.14 -16.20 -14.29
C LEU A 546 15.64 -16.55 -15.70
N GLU A 547 16.40 -17.32 -16.47
CA GLU A 547 15.97 -17.77 -17.81
C GLU A 547 14.66 -18.58 -17.73
N ALA A 548 14.52 -19.46 -16.74
CA ALA A 548 13.31 -20.23 -16.50
C ALA A 548 12.08 -19.38 -16.11
N ARG A 549 12.32 -18.12 -15.63
CA ARG A 549 11.31 -17.14 -15.25
C ARG A 549 11.17 -15.97 -16.24
N GLY A 550 11.63 -16.13 -17.48
CA GLY A 550 11.47 -15.15 -18.55
C GLY A 550 12.43 -13.96 -18.45
N GLN A 551 13.61 -14.15 -17.87
CA GLN A 551 14.69 -13.17 -17.76
C GLN A 551 14.29 -11.86 -17.07
N THR A 552 13.39 -11.96 -16.07
CA THR A 552 12.91 -10.82 -15.28
C THR A 552 13.42 -10.91 -13.84
N GLN A 553 14.03 -9.84 -13.35
CA GLN A 553 14.45 -9.71 -11.96
C GLN A 553 13.62 -8.65 -11.24
N GLU A 554 12.90 -9.09 -10.22
CA GLU A 554 12.25 -8.19 -9.28
C GLU A 554 13.21 -7.77 -8.17
N ILE A 555 13.29 -6.46 -7.88
CA ILE A 555 14.12 -5.89 -6.81
C ILE A 555 13.26 -4.98 -5.96
N MET A 556 13.22 -5.26 -4.66
CA MET A 556 12.44 -4.44 -3.72
C MET A 556 13.31 -3.36 -3.09
N LEU A 557 12.75 -2.15 -3.01
CA LEU A 557 13.37 -0.98 -2.40
C LEU A 557 12.66 -0.61 -1.10
N GLY A 558 13.42 -0.47 0.00
CA GLY A 558 12.91 -0.13 1.33
C GLY A 558 12.86 1.37 1.57
N TYR A 559 11.67 1.96 1.59
CA TYR A 559 11.48 3.41 1.81
C TYR A 559 11.50 3.79 3.28
N SER A 560 10.80 3.03 4.12
CA SER A 560 10.61 3.36 5.54
C SER A 560 11.90 3.27 6.35
N ASP A 561 12.67 2.21 6.16
CA ASP A 561 13.92 1.98 6.89
C ASP A 561 15.02 2.92 6.37
N SER A 562 15.11 3.14 5.06
CA SER A 562 16.02 4.14 4.47
C SER A 562 15.75 5.54 5.00
N ASN A 563 14.47 5.95 5.12
CA ASN A 563 14.13 7.27 5.67
C ASN A 563 14.46 7.37 7.16
N LYS A 564 14.19 6.33 7.94
CA LYS A 564 14.54 6.30 9.36
C LYS A 564 16.06 6.39 9.57
N GLU A 565 16.86 5.79 8.70
CA GLU A 565 18.32 5.79 8.75
C GLU A 565 18.94 7.11 8.31
N ASN A 566 18.46 7.70 7.21
CA ASN A 566 19.14 8.78 6.49
C ASN A 566 18.40 10.13 6.50
N GLY A 567 17.13 10.16 6.93
CA GLY A 567 16.28 11.34 6.81
C GLY A 567 15.64 11.48 5.43
N PHE A 568 14.63 12.35 5.34
CA PHE A 568 13.70 12.43 4.20
C PHE A 568 14.39 12.70 2.85
N LEU A 569 15.19 13.80 2.78
CA LEU A 569 15.81 14.22 1.52
C LEU A 569 16.85 13.20 1.05
N ALA A 570 17.72 12.75 1.95
CA ALA A 570 18.81 11.83 1.63
C ALA A 570 18.28 10.43 1.24
N ALA A 571 17.25 9.95 1.91
CA ALA A 571 16.64 8.66 1.57
C ALA A 571 15.98 8.68 0.18
N ASN A 572 15.19 9.72 -0.14
CA ASN A 572 14.59 9.85 -1.47
C ASN A 572 15.65 9.92 -2.57
N TRP A 573 16.73 10.69 -2.35
CA TRP A 573 17.84 10.76 -3.29
C TRP A 573 18.57 9.44 -3.45
N SER A 574 18.87 8.75 -2.35
CA SER A 574 19.53 7.43 -2.38
C SER A 574 18.71 6.42 -3.18
N LEU A 575 17.40 6.37 -2.97
CA LEU A 575 16.50 5.51 -3.72
C LEU A 575 16.48 5.85 -5.21
N TYR A 576 16.33 7.12 -5.59
CA TYR A 576 16.33 7.57 -6.98
C TYR A 576 17.65 7.21 -7.69
N LYS A 577 18.78 7.52 -7.07
CA LYS A 577 20.12 7.22 -7.61
C LYS A 577 20.33 5.71 -7.80
N ASN A 578 19.91 4.91 -6.83
CA ASN A 578 20.09 3.46 -6.89
C ASN A 578 19.12 2.78 -7.88
N GLN A 579 17.91 3.30 -8.07
CA GLN A 579 17.03 2.84 -9.16
C GLN A 579 17.73 2.95 -10.53
N ARG A 580 18.33 4.11 -10.84
CA ARG A 580 19.08 4.29 -12.10
C ARG A 580 20.23 3.31 -12.23
N ARG A 581 21.02 3.12 -11.16
CA ARG A 581 22.13 2.16 -11.15
C ARG A 581 21.68 0.72 -11.35
N LEU A 582 20.57 0.34 -10.74
CA LEU A 582 19.99 -0.99 -10.92
C LEU A 582 19.51 -1.21 -12.35
N GLY A 583 18.89 -0.20 -12.97
CA GLY A 583 18.55 -0.25 -14.40
C GLY A 583 19.76 -0.49 -15.27
N GLU A 584 20.87 0.27 -15.07
CA GLU A 584 22.11 0.09 -15.82
C GLU A 584 22.70 -1.32 -15.63
N ILE A 585 22.61 -1.91 -14.42
CA ILE A 585 23.12 -3.26 -14.16
C ILE A 585 22.27 -4.32 -14.89
N CYS A 586 20.97 -4.18 -14.85
CA CYS A 586 20.06 -5.10 -15.54
C CYS A 586 20.25 -5.02 -17.06
N ASP A 587 20.39 -3.81 -17.60
CA ASP A 587 20.66 -3.60 -19.04
C ASP A 587 22.02 -4.20 -19.45
N ASP A 588 23.08 -4.07 -18.63
CA ASP A 588 24.41 -4.65 -18.88
C ASP A 588 24.37 -6.20 -18.99
N HIS A 589 23.33 -6.86 -18.42
CA HIS A 589 23.17 -8.33 -18.40
C HIS A 589 21.96 -8.83 -19.19
N ASP A 590 21.30 -8.00 -20.00
CA ASP A 590 20.08 -8.34 -20.74
C ASP A 590 18.94 -8.88 -19.84
N VAL A 591 18.82 -8.37 -18.62
CA VAL A 591 17.78 -8.72 -17.64
C VAL A 591 16.71 -7.64 -17.58
N THR A 592 15.45 -8.00 -17.69
CA THR A 592 14.33 -7.08 -17.49
C THR A 592 14.17 -6.77 -16.00
N MET A 593 14.27 -5.49 -15.64
CA MET A 593 14.07 -5.08 -14.25
C MET A 593 12.60 -4.81 -13.93
N ARG A 594 12.11 -5.39 -12.84
CA ARG A 594 10.85 -5.01 -12.21
C ARG A 594 11.12 -4.45 -10.82
N LEU A 595 10.76 -3.18 -10.59
CA LEU A 595 10.91 -2.56 -9.28
C LEU A 595 9.70 -2.83 -8.40
N PHE A 596 9.97 -3.27 -7.18
CA PHE A 596 8.99 -3.38 -6.11
C PHE A 596 9.19 -2.25 -5.10
N HIS A 597 8.31 -1.27 -5.12
CA HIS A 597 8.39 -0.11 -4.24
C HIS A 597 7.76 -0.42 -2.88
N GLY A 598 8.58 -0.64 -1.87
CA GLY A 598 8.17 -0.86 -0.47
C GLY A 598 7.70 0.43 0.21
N ARG A 599 6.69 1.10 -0.38
CA ARG A 599 6.17 2.39 0.09
C ARG A 599 5.28 2.23 1.31
N GLY A 600 5.36 3.19 2.25
CA GLY A 600 4.48 3.27 3.40
C GLY A 600 3.23 4.10 3.15
N GLY A 601 2.31 4.12 4.13
CA GLY A 601 1.07 4.90 4.04
C GLY A 601 1.26 6.40 4.26
N SER A 602 2.35 6.83 4.91
CA SER A 602 2.67 8.25 5.16
C SER A 602 3.86 8.72 4.31
N ILE A 603 3.96 10.04 4.09
CA ILE A 603 5.05 10.68 3.33
C ILE A 603 6.42 10.29 3.91
N SER A 604 6.55 10.31 5.23
CA SER A 604 7.77 9.91 5.93
C SER A 604 8.17 8.43 5.73
N ARG A 605 7.35 7.66 5.04
CA ARG A 605 7.58 6.25 4.69
C ARG A 605 7.50 6.02 3.19
N GLY A 606 7.70 7.07 2.39
CA GLY A 606 7.60 7.03 0.94
C GLY A 606 6.16 7.06 0.40
N GLY A 607 5.15 7.35 1.24
CA GLY A 607 3.77 7.57 0.85
C GLY A 607 3.58 8.86 0.04
N GLY A 608 2.32 9.16 -0.27
CA GLY A 608 1.94 10.27 -1.13
C GLY A 608 1.14 9.77 -2.34
N PRO A 609 0.69 10.67 -3.23
CA PRO A 609 -0.04 10.29 -4.43
C PRO A 609 0.77 9.30 -5.30
N MET A 610 0.18 8.15 -5.61
CA MET A 610 0.89 7.10 -6.35
C MET A 610 1.14 7.51 -7.80
N ASN A 611 0.16 8.15 -8.45
CA ASN A 611 0.28 8.66 -9.81
C ASN A 611 1.45 9.65 -9.96
N GLU A 612 1.61 10.61 -9.06
CA GLU A 612 2.73 11.55 -9.06
C GLU A 612 4.08 10.84 -8.88
N ALA A 613 4.11 9.83 -8.00
CA ALA A 613 5.31 9.06 -7.75
C ALA A 613 5.74 8.21 -8.97
N LEU A 614 4.78 7.60 -9.69
CA LEU A 614 5.07 6.84 -10.92
C LEU A 614 5.63 7.75 -12.03
N LEU A 615 5.07 8.93 -12.20
CA LEU A 615 5.55 9.92 -13.17
C LEU A 615 6.91 10.57 -12.78
N ALA A 616 7.35 10.40 -11.54
CA ALA A 616 8.62 10.91 -11.04
C ALA A 616 9.75 9.86 -11.05
N LEU A 617 9.48 8.63 -11.50
CA LEU A 617 10.49 7.59 -11.65
C LEU A 617 11.50 7.92 -12.76
N PRO A 618 12.76 7.48 -12.62
CA PRO A 618 13.73 7.59 -13.73
C PRO A 618 13.23 6.85 -14.98
N ASN A 619 13.23 7.51 -16.15
CA ASN A 619 12.73 6.92 -17.40
C ASN A 619 13.40 5.58 -17.72
N SER A 620 14.71 5.46 -17.44
CA SER A 620 15.49 4.23 -17.64
C SER A 620 15.00 3.03 -16.79
N THR A 621 14.16 3.26 -15.78
CA THR A 621 13.64 2.21 -14.90
C THR A 621 12.18 1.88 -15.15
N VAL A 622 11.52 2.61 -16.05
CA VAL A 622 10.10 2.40 -16.38
C VAL A 622 9.97 1.37 -17.49
N THR A 623 9.93 0.10 -17.13
CA THR A 623 9.73 -1.02 -18.07
C THR A 623 8.27 -1.22 -18.48
N GLY A 624 7.32 -0.63 -17.74
CA GLY A 624 5.88 -0.85 -17.84
C GLY A 624 5.33 -1.66 -16.68
N GLN A 625 6.14 -2.51 -16.08
CA GLN A 625 5.75 -3.29 -14.91
C GLN A 625 6.12 -2.54 -13.63
N VAL A 626 5.19 -2.49 -12.67
CA VAL A 626 5.41 -1.86 -11.38
C VAL A 626 4.71 -2.64 -10.26
N LYS A 627 5.45 -2.93 -9.20
CA LYS A 627 4.93 -3.53 -7.98
C LYS A 627 5.13 -2.57 -6.81
N PHE A 628 4.15 -2.45 -5.93
CA PHE A 628 4.23 -1.57 -4.77
C PHE A 628 3.37 -2.06 -3.61
N THR A 629 3.78 -1.71 -2.38
CA THR A 629 3.01 -2.05 -1.19
C THR A 629 1.82 -1.12 -0.99
N GLU A 630 0.65 -1.70 -0.70
CA GLU A 630 -0.51 -1.03 -0.14
C GLU A 630 -0.61 -1.34 1.36
N GLN A 631 -0.36 -0.33 2.16
CA GLN A 631 -0.28 -0.50 3.62
C GLN A 631 -1.67 -0.64 4.26
N GLY A 632 -1.78 -1.49 5.27
CA GLY A 632 -3.04 -1.83 5.94
C GLY A 632 -3.85 -0.64 6.45
N GLU A 633 -3.18 0.45 6.87
CA GLU A 633 -3.84 1.69 7.31
C GLU A 633 -4.49 2.48 6.16
N ALA A 634 -3.95 2.39 4.95
CA ALA A 634 -4.44 3.13 3.78
C ALA A 634 -5.53 2.38 3.00
N ILE A 635 -5.61 1.06 3.13
CA ILE A 635 -6.52 0.21 2.35
C ILE A 635 -7.98 0.66 2.48
N ALA A 636 -8.42 0.98 3.70
CA ALA A 636 -9.81 1.39 3.92
C ALA A 636 -10.16 2.73 3.27
N GLU A 637 -9.22 3.66 3.22
CA GLU A 637 -9.42 4.98 2.61
C GLU A 637 -9.41 4.90 1.07
N LYS A 638 -8.54 4.05 0.52
CA LYS A 638 -8.38 3.89 -0.93
C LYS A 638 -9.43 2.96 -1.55
N TYR A 639 -9.81 1.87 -0.85
CA TYR A 639 -10.59 0.77 -1.42
C TYR A 639 -11.87 0.47 -0.63
N GLY A 640 -12.23 1.29 0.36
CA GLY A 640 -13.46 1.12 1.14
C GLY A 640 -14.73 1.53 0.41
N ASN A 641 -14.63 2.48 -0.50
CA ASN A 641 -15.70 3.00 -1.35
C ASN A 641 -15.41 2.63 -2.81
N PRO A 642 -16.32 1.99 -3.55
CA PRO A 642 -16.07 1.56 -4.93
C PRO A 642 -15.67 2.70 -5.88
N ARG A 643 -16.32 3.88 -5.80
CA ARG A 643 -16.00 5.01 -6.68
C ARG A 643 -14.63 5.64 -6.39
N ILE A 644 -14.19 5.60 -5.13
CA ILE A 644 -12.84 6.02 -4.77
C ILE A 644 -11.81 4.97 -5.19
N ALA A 645 -12.15 3.68 -5.07
CA ALA A 645 -11.29 2.59 -5.51
C ALA A 645 -11.08 2.63 -7.04
N GLU A 646 -12.15 2.79 -7.80
CA GLU A 646 -12.16 2.99 -9.25
C GLU A 646 -11.20 4.13 -9.63
N ARG A 647 -11.38 5.29 -9.02
CA ARG A 647 -10.53 6.46 -9.26
C ARG A 647 -9.05 6.24 -8.91
N ASN A 648 -8.75 5.56 -7.82
CA ASN A 648 -7.36 5.26 -7.45
C ASN A 648 -6.69 4.30 -8.45
N ILE A 649 -7.42 3.29 -8.93
CA ILE A 649 -6.90 2.34 -9.95
C ILE A 649 -6.77 3.03 -11.30
N GLU A 650 -7.75 3.83 -11.71
CA GLU A 650 -7.71 4.64 -12.92
C GLU A 650 -6.47 5.56 -12.95
N GLN A 651 -6.23 6.31 -11.88
CA GLN A 651 -5.08 7.21 -11.77
C GLN A 651 -3.74 6.47 -11.84
N MET A 652 -3.64 5.28 -11.24
CA MET A 652 -2.43 4.46 -11.33
C MET A 652 -2.20 3.98 -12.76
N LEU A 653 -3.25 3.53 -13.43
CA LEU A 653 -3.16 3.07 -14.82
C LEU A 653 -2.81 4.22 -15.77
N ASN A 654 -3.49 5.36 -15.65
CA ASN A 654 -3.14 6.58 -16.39
C ASN A 654 -1.66 6.92 -16.24
N ALA A 655 -1.16 6.99 -14.99
CA ALA A 655 0.22 7.36 -14.73
C ALA A 655 1.21 6.33 -15.30
N GLN A 656 0.91 5.05 -15.22
CA GLN A 656 1.80 4.01 -15.72
C GLN A 656 1.86 3.97 -17.26
N LEU A 657 0.72 4.14 -17.93
CA LEU A 657 0.65 4.25 -19.39
C LEU A 657 1.47 5.45 -19.89
N ARG A 658 1.29 6.62 -19.26
CA ARG A 658 2.00 7.85 -19.61
C ARG A 658 3.50 7.76 -19.30
N ALA A 659 3.86 7.21 -18.13
CA ALA A 659 5.26 7.00 -17.77
C ALA A 659 5.96 6.05 -18.76
N ARG A 660 5.28 4.96 -19.17
CA ARG A 660 5.84 4.03 -20.16
C ARG A 660 5.99 4.69 -21.54
N LYS A 661 4.99 5.43 -22.00
CA LYS A 661 5.10 6.22 -23.24
C LYS A 661 6.29 7.19 -23.19
N GLN A 662 6.41 7.95 -22.10
CA GLN A 662 7.52 8.88 -21.90
C GLN A 662 8.88 8.17 -21.94
N ALA A 663 9.00 7.01 -21.29
CA ALA A 663 10.23 6.21 -21.29
C ALA A 663 10.61 5.70 -22.70
N ILE A 664 9.63 5.37 -23.54
CA ILE A 664 9.84 4.99 -24.94
C ILE A 664 10.25 6.19 -25.79
N ASP A 665 9.57 7.33 -25.65
CA ASP A 665 9.81 8.54 -26.44
C ASP A 665 11.14 9.22 -26.04
N GLN A 666 11.52 9.15 -24.76
CA GLN A 666 12.68 9.80 -24.17
C GLN A 666 13.43 8.86 -23.22
N PRO A 667 14.10 7.82 -23.75
CA PRO A 667 14.78 6.83 -22.91
C PRO A 667 15.92 7.44 -22.07
N GLU A 668 16.56 8.50 -22.54
CA GLU A 668 17.53 9.28 -21.76
C GLU A 668 16.80 10.41 -21.03
N GLU A 669 16.91 10.44 -19.73
CA GLU A 669 16.38 11.58 -18.96
C GLU A 669 17.09 12.89 -19.31
N ALA A 670 16.30 13.94 -19.48
CA ALA A 670 16.82 15.30 -19.65
C ALA A 670 17.33 15.92 -18.32
N VAL A 671 17.78 15.08 -17.36
CA VAL A 671 18.31 15.55 -16.08
C VAL A 671 19.77 16.01 -16.30
N ARG A 672 20.04 17.28 -16.01
CA ARG A 672 21.38 17.84 -16.16
C ARG A 672 22.32 17.31 -15.06
N GLU A 673 23.57 17.09 -15.41
CA GLU A 673 24.61 16.65 -14.47
C GLU A 673 24.75 17.60 -13.28
N GLU A 674 24.62 18.91 -13.52
CA GLU A 674 24.63 19.95 -12.49
C GLU A 674 23.51 19.75 -11.43
N TRP A 675 22.34 19.23 -11.81
CA TRP A 675 21.22 18.94 -10.91
C TRP A 675 21.50 17.70 -10.05
N LEU A 676 22.14 16.69 -10.65
CA LEU A 676 22.54 15.48 -9.92
C LEU A 676 23.63 15.82 -8.88
N GLU A 677 24.61 16.66 -9.24
CA GLU A 677 25.64 17.15 -8.32
C GLU A 677 25.02 17.97 -7.16
N ALA A 678 24.07 18.86 -7.48
CA ALA A 678 23.36 19.65 -6.48
C ALA A 678 22.58 18.76 -5.49
N MET A 679 21.87 17.76 -6.01
CA MET A 679 21.15 16.80 -5.16
C MET A 679 22.07 15.97 -4.29
N GLU A 680 23.23 15.51 -4.81
CA GLU A 680 24.22 14.77 -4.01
C GLU A 680 24.71 15.63 -2.84
N GLN A 681 25.07 16.89 -3.11
CA GLN A 681 25.53 17.83 -2.08
C GLN A 681 24.46 18.09 -1.02
N MET A 682 23.22 18.37 -1.44
CA MET A 682 22.09 18.58 -0.54
C MET A 682 21.78 17.33 0.31
N ALA A 683 21.78 16.17 -0.31
CA ALA A 683 21.47 14.91 0.35
C ALA A 683 22.53 14.50 1.38
N ASP A 684 23.82 14.69 1.08
CA ASP A 684 24.91 14.40 2.01
C ASP A 684 24.86 15.29 3.25
N ALA A 685 24.62 16.60 3.06
CA ALA A 685 24.47 17.52 4.18
C ALA A 685 23.21 17.21 5.01
N ALA A 686 22.10 16.92 4.37
CA ALA A 686 20.87 16.53 5.05
C ALA A 686 21.04 15.24 5.86
N ARG A 687 21.72 14.23 5.29
CA ARG A 687 22.02 12.97 5.98
C ARG A 687 22.84 13.22 7.23
N GLN A 688 23.86 14.05 7.12
CA GLN A 688 24.73 14.36 8.25
C GLN A 688 23.96 15.08 9.36
N GLU A 689 23.16 16.12 9.04
CA GLU A 689 22.37 16.84 10.03
C GLU A 689 21.37 15.92 10.73
N TYR A 690 20.71 15.02 9.96
CA TYR A 690 19.76 14.05 10.50
C TYR A 690 20.44 13.05 11.45
N ARG A 691 21.56 12.46 11.05
CA ARG A 691 22.34 11.53 11.90
C ARG A 691 22.89 12.23 13.14
N ASP A 692 23.43 13.43 13.00
CA ASP A 692 23.89 14.22 14.14
C ASP A 692 22.79 14.49 15.16
N LEU A 693 21.53 14.62 14.73
CA LEU A 693 20.40 14.69 15.66
C LEU A 693 20.18 13.35 16.36
N LEU A 694 20.07 12.25 15.60
CA LEU A 694 19.74 10.93 16.15
C LEU A 694 20.81 10.37 17.10
N GLU A 695 22.08 10.58 16.76
CA GLU A 695 23.25 10.12 17.52
C GLU A 695 23.60 11.04 18.70
N SER A 696 22.96 12.21 18.78
CA SER A 696 23.16 13.15 19.89
C SER A 696 22.80 12.53 21.23
N GLU A 697 23.70 12.62 22.20
CA GLU A 697 23.48 12.12 23.56
C GLU A 697 22.17 12.65 24.15
N GLY A 698 21.27 11.72 24.53
CA GLY A 698 19.98 12.03 25.12
C GLY A 698 18.82 12.21 24.13
N PHE A 699 19.05 12.10 22.81
CA PHE A 699 17.97 12.24 21.82
C PHE A 699 16.89 11.15 21.95
N VAL A 700 17.29 9.90 22.12
CA VAL A 700 16.33 8.78 22.32
C VAL A 700 15.47 9.05 23.56
N ARG A 701 16.08 9.53 24.65
CA ARG A 701 15.35 9.90 25.87
C ARG A 701 14.40 11.09 25.64
N TYR A 702 14.84 12.09 24.87
CA TYR A 702 13.95 13.19 24.47
C TYR A 702 12.74 12.66 23.68
N PHE A 703 12.97 11.82 22.66
CA PHE A 703 11.91 11.20 21.87
C PHE A 703 10.92 10.42 22.72
N GLU A 704 11.40 9.60 23.67
CA GLU A 704 10.55 8.84 24.60
C GLU A 704 9.70 9.75 25.49
N GLN A 705 10.22 10.89 25.92
CA GLN A 705 9.53 11.83 26.79
C GLN A 705 8.62 12.78 26.02
N ALA A 706 9.02 13.23 24.84
CA ALA A 706 8.31 14.23 24.03
C ALA A 706 7.33 13.62 23.01
N THR A 707 7.08 12.30 23.07
CA THR A 707 6.13 11.61 22.20
C THR A 707 5.38 10.51 22.96
N PRO A 708 4.21 10.06 22.45
CA PRO A 708 3.47 8.98 23.08
C PRO A 708 3.96 7.58 22.70
N ILE A 709 5.26 7.37 22.36
CA ILE A 709 5.81 6.09 21.88
C ILE A 709 5.48 4.93 22.83
N THR A 710 5.59 5.14 24.15
CA THR A 710 5.32 4.10 25.15
C THR A 710 3.86 3.60 25.11
N VAL A 711 2.94 4.48 24.73
CA VAL A 711 1.51 4.13 24.59
C VAL A 711 1.26 3.42 23.26
N ILE A 712 1.96 3.86 22.21
CA ILE A 712 1.85 3.29 20.86
C ILE A 712 2.36 1.85 20.83
N GLU A 713 3.45 1.55 21.52
CA GLU A 713 3.99 0.19 21.67
C GLU A 713 2.99 -0.76 22.35
N ASP A 714 2.19 -0.24 23.29
CA ASP A 714 1.15 -1.00 24.00
C ASP A 714 -0.18 -1.13 23.21
N LEU A 715 -0.29 -0.48 22.04
CA LEU A 715 -1.47 -0.59 21.19
C LEU A 715 -1.41 -1.89 20.37
N ASN A 716 -2.52 -2.61 20.33
CA ASN A 716 -2.68 -3.80 19.48
C ASN A 716 -2.90 -3.39 18.01
N LEU A 717 -1.88 -2.79 17.39
CA LEU A 717 -1.94 -2.28 16.01
C LEU A 717 -1.75 -3.38 14.94
N GLY A 718 -1.44 -4.61 15.34
CA GLY A 718 -1.28 -5.74 14.45
C GLY A 718 -0.93 -7.02 15.18
N SER A 719 -0.80 -8.13 14.46
CA SER A 719 -0.34 -9.42 14.98
C SER A 719 1.16 -9.39 15.32
N ARG A 720 1.91 -8.49 14.68
CA ARG A 720 3.36 -8.33 14.79
C ARG A 720 3.78 -7.68 16.12
N PRO A 721 4.86 -8.13 16.80
CA PRO A 721 5.43 -7.44 17.96
C PRO A 721 5.88 -6.00 17.64
N ALA A 722 5.77 -5.08 18.59
CA ALA A 722 6.06 -3.65 18.37
C ALA A 722 7.57 -3.32 18.34
N SER A 723 8.44 -4.13 18.94
CA SER A 723 9.90 -3.92 18.95
C SER A 723 10.66 -5.18 18.53
N ARG A 724 11.88 -5.00 17.98
CA ARG A 724 12.77 -6.11 17.55
C ARG A 724 13.56 -6.70 18.73
N SER A 725 14.04 -5.87 19.65
CA SER A 725 14.79 -6.25 20.82
C SER A 725 14.31 -5.52 22.07
N GLY A 726 14.84 -5.85 23.24
CA GLY A 726 14.49 -5.20 24.51
C GLY A 726 15.31 -3.95 24.82
N GLU A 727 16.26 -3.56 23.99
CA GLU A 727 17.06 -2.34 24.14
C GLU A 727 16.46 -1.22 23.30
N ARG A 728 16.37 0.02 23.84
CA ARG A 728 15.79 1.17 23.14
C ARG A 728 16.89 2.00 22.51
N THR A 729 17.27 1.62 21.30
CA THR A 729 18.06 2.45 20.39
C THR A 729 17.19 2.88 19.21
N VAL A 730 17.61 3.85 18.41
CA VAL A 730 16.86 4.26 17.21
C VAL A 730 16.82 3.10 16.20
N GLU A 731 17.88 2.29 16.13
CA GLU A 731 17.95 1.12 15.24
C GLU A 731 16.90 0.07 15.61
N ASP A 732 16.66 -0.18 16.90
CA ASP A 732 15.71 -1.17 17.39
C ASP A 732 14.25 -0.75 17.19
N LEU A 733 13.97 0.56 17.09
CA LEU A 733 12.63 1.07 16.82
C LEU A 733 12.18 0.71 15.40
N ARG A 734 10.98 0.17 15.28
CA ARG A 734 10.38 -0.03 13.95
C ARG A 734 9.95 1.31 13.35
N ALA A 735 10.06 1.45 12.03
CA ALA A 735 9.74 2.68 11.31
C ALA A 735 8.28 3.17 11.56
N ILE A 736 7.32 2.25 11.66
CA ILE A 736 5.91 2.59 11.89
C ILE A 736 5.69 3.27 13.26
N PRO A 737 6.05 2.69 14.41
CA PRO A 737 5.95 3.36 15.71
C PRO A 737 6.75 4.67 15.78
N TRP A 738 7.92 4.72 15.13
CA TRP A 738 8.72 5.93 15.01
C TRP A 738 7.96 7.08 14.35
N VAL A 739 7.48 6.88 13.13
CA VAL A 739 6.75 7.91 12.37
C VAL A 739 5.44 8.27 13.06
N PHE A 740 4.71 7.26 13.54
CA PHE A 740 3.41 7.49 14.19
C PHE A 740 3.52 8.32 15.48
N SER A 741 4.59 8.12 16.26
CA SER A 741 4.85 8.92 17.47
C SER A 741 5.05 10.39 17.18
N TRP A 742 5.81 10.73 16.13
CA TRP A 742 6.02 12.08 15.67
C TRP A 742 4.74 12.71 15.08
N THR A 743 3.93 11.93 14.42
CA THR A 743 2.61 12.37 13.92
C THR A 743 1.68 12.72 15.09
N GLN A 744 1.65 11.89 16.13
CA GLN A 744 0.83 12.10 17.32
C GLN A 744 1.21 13.36 18.08
N SER A 745 2.51 13.67 18.21
CA SER A 745 3.00 14.89 18.83
C SER A 745 2.94 16.13 17.93
N ARG A 746 2.37 16.02 16.71
CA ARG A 746 2.24 17.11 15.73
C ARG A 746 3.58 17.71 15.25
N CYS A 747 4.70 17.05 15.50
CA CYS A 747 6.02 17.46 15.01
C CYS A 747 6.32 16.94 13.60
N ILE A 748 5.87 15.74 13.24
CA ILE A 748 6.04 15.05 11.93
C ILE A 748 7.49 15.10 11.41
N LEU A 749 8.44 15.12 12.33
CA LEU A 749 9.87 15.28 12.08
C LEU A 749 10.44 14.44 10.92
N PRO A 750 10.12 13.11 10.79
CA PRO A 750 10.70 12.29 9.73
C PRO A 750 10.25 12.66 8.30
N GLY A 751 9.33 13.60 8.12
CA GLY A 751 8.83 14.00 6.81
C GLY A 751 9.44 15.30 6.24
N TRP A 752 10.32 15.96 7.01
CA TRP A 752 10.86 17.26 6.58
C TRP A 752 12.21 17.63 7.23
N TYR A 753 12.57 17.06 8.38
CA TYR A 753 13.79 17.45 9.11
C TYR A 753 15.05 17.23 8.27
N ALA A 754 15.99 18.15 8.39
CA ALA A 754 17.26 18.25 7.66
C ALA A 754 17.12 18.67 6.17
N LEU A 755 15.93 19.02 5.70
CA LEU A 755 15.74 19.55 4.35
C LEU A 755 16.43 20.93 4.20
N ALA A 756 16.22 21.81 5.18
CA ALA A 756 16.82 23.14 5.13
C ALA A 756 18.34 23.09 5.22
N ALA A 757 18.88 22.27 6.12
CA ALA A 757 20.33 22.06 6.24
C ALA A 757 20.93 21.59 4.90
N GLY A 758 20.25 20.69 4.18
CA GLY A 758 20.68 20.26 2.86
C GLY A 758 20.71 21.39 1.84
N ILE A 759 19.60 22.11 1.71
CA ILE A 759 19.48 23.22 0.74
C ILE A 759 20.48 24.36 1.07
N ASP A 760 20.59 24.75 2.34
CA ASP A 760 21.52 25.80 2.75
C ASP A 760 22.98 25.43 2.49
N ALA A 761 23.40 24.17 2.72
CA ALA A 761 24.75 23.70 2.39
C ALA A 761 25.08 23.85 0.89
N TYR A 762 24.11 23.58 0.02
CA TYR A 762 24.26 23.81 -1.42
C TYR A 762 24.35 25.32 -1.75
N LEU A 763 23.51 26.16 -1.17
CA LEU A 763 23.50 27.61 -1.41
C LEU A 763 24.77 28.30 -0.88
N GLU A 764 25.34 27.81 0.21
CA GLU A 764 26.58 28.32 0.83
C GLU A 764 27.86 27.78 0.19
N GLY A 765 27.76 26.74 -0.67
CA GLY A 765 28.90 26.14 -1.36
C GLY A 765 29.81 25.29 -0.43
N GLU A 766 29.24 24.70 0.62
CA GLU A 766 29.96 23.81 1.52
C GLU A 766 30.31 22.48 0.83
N GLU A 767 31.58 22.05 0.90
CA GLU A 767 31.99 20.76 0.37
C GLU A 767 31.48 19.60 1.24
N PRO A 768 31.04 18.47 0.63
CA PRO A 768 30.67 17.27 1.37
C PRO A 768 31.87 16.75 2.19
N ARG A 769 31.69 16.51 3.48
CA ARG A 769 32.76 16.01 4.38
C ARG A 769 33.13 14.53 4.17
N SER A 770 32.48 13.82 3.23
CA SER A 770 32.59 12.36 3.05
C SER A 770 33.44 11.88 1.87
N SER A 771 34.18 12.73 1.16
CA SER A 771 35.02 12.25 0.06
C SER A 771 36.45 11.87 0.53
N GLU A 772 36.67 10.61 0.85
CA GLU A 772 37.98 9.96 0.77
C GLU A 772 38.48 9.81 -0.69
N SER A 773 38.49 10.82 -1.49
CA SER A 773 39.12 10.81 -2.80
C SER A 773 39.89 12.11 -3.05
N SER A 774 41.18 12.01 -2.75
CA SER A 774 42.33 12.62 -3.43
C SER A 774 42.17 13.91 -4.23
N SER A 775 42.87 14.91 -3.72
CA SER A 775 43.67 15.90 -4.47
C SER A 775 42.97 16.76 -5.53
N GLY A 776 42.50 17.88 -5.08
CA GLY A 776 42.23 19.02 -5.92
C GLY A 776 41.53 20.10 -5.10
N ASN A 777 42.35 20.90 -4.39
CA ASN A 777 41.84 22.08 -3.68
C ASN A 777 41.41 23.13 -4.73
N GLU A 778 40.20 23.03 -5.23
CA GLU A 778 39.52 24.14 -5.91
C GLU A 778 38.23 24.41 -5.15
N THR A 779 38.30 25.33 -4.17
CA THR A 779 37.12 25.97 -3.60
C THR A 779 36.34 26.60 -4.74
N ARG A 780 35.10 26.12 -5.02
CA ARG A 780 34.17 26.89 -5.81
C ARG A 780 33.92 28.22 -5.06
N GLU A 781 34.40 29.33 -5.59
CA GLU A 781 34.19 30.69 -5.04
C GLU A 781 32.77 31.20 -5.15
N ASP A 782 31.89 30.46 -5.84
CA ASP A 782 30.44 30.78 -5.97
C ASP A 782 29.60 29.58 -5.43
N GLY A 783 28.84 29.81 -4.36
CA GLY A 783 27.82 28.90 -3.87
C GLY A 783 26.75 28.60 -4.93
N GLY A 784 25.88 27.60 -4.65
CA GLY A 784 24.73 27.29 -5.51
C GLY A 784 23.74 28.45 -5.62
N SER A 785 22.85 28.41 -6.61
CA SER A 785 21.88 29.47 -6.84
C SER A 785 20.46 29.01 -6.60
N ILE A 786 19.64 29.87 -6.01
CA ILE A 786 18.21 29.62 -5.79
C ILE A 786 17.46 29.48 -7.14
N GLU A 787 17.90 30.23 -8.17
CA GLU A 787 17.31 30.16 -9.50
C GLU A 787 17.50 28.75 -10.11
N MET A 788 18.60 28.06 -9.83
CA MET A 788 18.79 26.70 -10.30
C MET A 788 17.86 25.73 -9.57
N LEU A 789 17.63 25.90 -8.25
CA LEU A 789 16.66 25.10 -7.53
C LEU A 789 15.23 25.34 -8.00
N GLN A 790 14.89 26.58 -8.36
CA GLN A 790 13.61 26.91 -8.99
C GLN A 790 13.46 26.24 -10.34
N GLU A 791 14.51 26.23 -11.17
CA GLU A 791 14.51 25.52 -12.44
C GLU A 791 14.39 24.00 -12.28
N MET A 792 15.07 23.42 -11.26
CA MET A 792 14.93 22.01 -10.90
C MET A 792 13.48 21.70 -10.49
N TYR A 793 12.88 22.56 -9.67
CA TYR A 793 11.48 22.40 -9.23
C TYR A 793 10.51 22.43 -10.42
N ASP A 794 10.71 23.33 -11.37
CA ASP A 794 9.84 23.47 -12.54
C ASP A 794 9.97 22.31 -13.53
N LYS A 795 11.19 21.77 -13.73
CA LYS A 795 11.49 20.87 -14.84
C LYS A 795 11.81 19.44 -14.45
N TRP A 796 12.09 19.15 -13.20
CA TRP A 796 12.45 17.83 -12.73
C TRP A 796 11.38 17.24 -11.79
N PRO A 797 10.55 16.32 -12.27
CA PRO A 797 9.43 15.77 -11.49
C PRO A 797 9.85 15.17 -10.15
N PHE A 798 10.99 14.49 -10.07
CA PHE A 798 11.53 13.93 -8.84
C PHE A 798 11.76 15.02 -7.77
N PHE A 799 12.45 16.10 -8.13
CA PHE A 799 12.74 17.19 -7.20
C PHE A 799 11.47 17.90 -6.75
N ARG A 800 10.57 18.19 -7.68
CA ARG A 800 9.24 18.76 -7.39
C ARG A 800 8.46 17.91 -6.39
N THR A 801 8.28 16.61 -6.70
CA THR A 801 7.53 15.69 -5.84
C THR A 801 8.15 15.56 -4.44
N THR A 802 9.48 15.58 -4.35
CA THR A 802 10.19 15.55 -3.08
C THR A 802 9.88 16.79 -2.24
N LEU A 803 9.98 17.99 -2.82
CA LEU A 803 9.67 19.24 -2.11
C LEU A 803 8.18 19.37 -1.76
N ASP A 804 7.27 18.97 -2.64
CA ASP A 804 5.84 19.03 -2.38
C ASP A 804 5.41 18.07 -1.26
N ASN A 805 6.02 16.90 -1.19
CA ASN A 805 5.83 15.95 -0.08
C ASN A 805 6.36 16.50 1.25
N ALA A 806 7.53 17.16 1.23
CA ALA A 806 8.04 17.84 2.42
C ALA A 806 7.11 18.98 2.86
N ALA A 807 6.64 19.81 1.91
CA ALA A 807 5.66 20.87 2.14
C ALA A 807 4.37 20.34 2.79
N LEU A 808 3.88 19.20 2.32
CA LEU A 808 2.71 18.52 2.88
C LEU A 808 2.94 18.04 4.33
N SER A 809 4.15 17.60 4.67
CA SER A 809 4.53 17.24 6.03
C SER A 809 4.66 18.46 6.95
N LEU A 810 5.29 19.53 6.47
CA LEU A 810 5.41 20.81 7.17
C LEU A 810 4.05 21.44 7.46
N SER A 811 3.13 21.39 6.50
CA SER A 811 1.79 21.95 6.66
C SER A 811 0.95 21.26 7.75
N ARG A 812 1.20 19.99 7.99
CA ARG A 812 0.56 19.20 9.04
C ARG A 812 1.25 19.35 10.40
N THR A 813 2.47 19.87 10.43
CA THR A 813 3.24 20.15 11.65
C THR A 813 2.62 21.33 12.41
N ASP A 814 2.54 21.21 13.73
CA ASP A 814 2.04 22.26 14.64
C ASP A 814 3.01 22.36 15.83
N LEU A 815 3.97 23.27 15.69
CA LEU A 815 5.02 23.43 16.71
C LEU A 815 4.49 23.90 18.06
N GLU A 816 3.35 24.61 18.11
CA GLU A 816 2.76 25.02 19.39
C GLU A 816 2.18 23.84 20.17
N ILE A 817 1.62 22.86 19.45
CA ILE A 817 1.22 21.57 20.06
C ILE A 817 2.47 20.76 20.39
N ALA A 818 3.44 20.67 19.46
CA ALA A 818 4.68 19.92 19.69
C ALA A 818 5.47 20.41 20.90
N GLU A 819 5.44 21.73 21.17
CA GLU A 819 6.05 22.33 22.37
C GLU A 819 5.42 21.80 23.66
N GLN A 820 4.12 21.56 23.71
CA GLN A 820 3.47 20.98 24.88
C GLN A 820 3.99 19.56 25.16
N TYR A 821 4.19 18.75 24.13
CA TYR A 821 4.84 17.44 24.29
C TYR A 821 6.31 17.60 24.70
N ALA A 822 7.06 18.53 24.09
CA ALA A 822 8.44 18.78 24.45
C ALA A 822 8.59 19.24 25.91
N ASN A 823 7.60 19.92 26.47
CA ASN A 823 7.58 20.37 27.89
C ASN A 823 7.49 19.21 28.88
N ILE A 824 7.08 18.01 28.45
CA ILE A 824 7.12 16.78 29.28
C ILE A 824 8.56 16.31 29.47
N ALA A 825 9.45 16.60 28.52
CA ALA A 825 10.85 16.18 28.57
C ALA A 825 11.66 16.97 29.62
N ASP A 826 12.78 16.40 30.01
CA ASP A 826 13.75 17.07 30.87
C ASP A 826 14.13 18.44 30.26
N PRO A 827 14.20 19.54 31.06
CA PRO A 827 14.40 20.88 30.52
C PRO A 827 15.64 21.03 29.63
N ASP A 828 16.76 20.39 30.03
CA ASP A 828 18.02 20.44 29.26
C ASP A 828 17.88 19.74 27.89
N LEU A 829 17.12 18.64 27.80
CA LEU A 829 16.85 17.93 26.56
C LEU A 829 15.88 18.73 25.67
N ARG A 830 14.81 19.28 26.27
CA ARG A 830 13.88 20.16 25.57
C ARG A 830 14.60 21.34 24.93
N ASP A 831 15.34 22.11 25.74
CA ASP A 831 16.00 23.33 25.26
C ASP A 831 17.03 23.01 24.15
N ARG A 832 17.69 21.84 24.20
CA ARG A 832 18.66 21.41 23.20
C ARG A 832 17.99 20.95 21.91
N PHE A 833 17.00 20.06 21.99
CA PHE A 833 16.44 19.40 20.80
C PHE A 833 15.29 20.17 20.19
N PHE A 834 14.36 20.67 20.99
CA PHE A 834 13.19 21.38 20.44
C PHE A 834 13.59 22.69 19.76
N GLN A 835 14.57 23.44 20.29
CA GLN A 835 15.07 24.65 19.62
C GLN A 835 15.72 24.35 18.28
N ARG A 836 16.50 23.23 18.19
CA ARG A 836 17.10 22.79 16.92
C ARG A 836 16.03 22.41 15.90
N ILE A 837 15.02 21.67 16.33
CA ILE A 837 13.87 21.28 15.49
C ILE A 837 13.09 22.50 15.01
N THR A 838 12.83 23.47 15.89
CA THR A 838 12.10 24.70 15.53
C THR A 838 12.88 25.54 14.51
N ALA A 839 14.17 25.71 14.69
CA ALA A 839 15.00 26.48 13.76
C ALA A 839 15.02 25.85 12.36
N GLU A 840 15.15 24.54 12.29
CA GLU A 840 15.11 23.78 11.02
C GLU A 840 13.74 23.90 10.35
N TYR A 841 12.65 23.84 11.12
CA TYR A 841 11.28 24.00 10.60
C TYR A 841 11.07 25.39 9.98
N GLU A 842 11.42 26.44 10.71
CA GLU A 842 11.26 27.82 10.24
C GLU A 842 12.07 28.05 8.95
N ARG A 843 13.29 27.53 8.90
CA ARG A 843 14.14 27.67 7.71
C ARG A 843 13.63 26.83 6.52
N ALA A 844 13.12 25.62 6.76
CA ALA A 844 12.52 24.80 5.72
C ALA A 844 11.27 25.44 5.09
N LEU A 845 10.46 26.14 5.90
CA LEU A 845 9.31 26.90 5.41
C LEU A 845 9.73 28.00 4.43
N GLU A 846 10.75 28.80 4.80
CA GLU A 846 11.27 29.86 3.94
C GLU A 846 11.78 29.29 2.61
N LEU A 847 12.62 28.26 2.66
CA LEU A 847 13.24 27.69 1.47
C LEU A 847 12.24 27.02 0.52
N ILE A 848 11.27 26.27 1.04
CA ILE A 848 10.25 25.61 0.21
C ILE A 848 9.38 26.65 -0.51
N THR A 849 8.98 27.72 0.16
CA THR A 849 8.18 28.78 -0.47
C THR A 849 9.00 29.55 -1.50
N GLU A 850 10.27 29.81 -1.23
CA GLU A 850 11.17 30.52 -2.16
C GLU A 850 11.49 29.68 -3.40
N VAL A 851 11.83 28.37 -3.24
CA VAL A 851 12.11 27.47 -4.36
C VAL A 851 10.85 27.19 -5.16
N GLY A 852 9.72 26.94 -4.50
CA GLY A 852 8.42 26.73 -5.15
C GLY A 852 7.77 27.96 -5.74
N GLN A 853 8.36 29.16 -5.55
CA GLN A 853 7.85 30.46 -6.03
C GLN A 853 6.39 30.71 -5.65
N ARG A 854 6.02 30.37 -4.41
CA ARG A 854 4.64 30.44 -3.91
C ARG A 854 4.56 31.17 -2.56
N ASP A 855 3.44 31.85 -2.33
CA ASP A 855 3.20 32.60 -1.09
C ASP A 855 2.72 31.70 0.06
N GLU A 856 2.17 30.52 -0.26
CA GLU A 856 1.64 29.55 0.69
C GLU A 856 2.33 28.21 0.57
N LEU A 857 2.38 27.47 1.69
CA LEU A 857 3.02 26.15 1.74
C LEU A 857 2.30 25.12 0.87
N HIS A 858 0.99 25.28 0.67
CA HIS A 858 0.16 24.33 -0.04
C HIS A 858 0.12 24.58 -1.54
N ALA A 859 0.47 23.57 -2.32
CA ALA A 859 0.20 23.56 -3.75
C ALA A 859 -1.30 23.38 -4.07
N ARG A 860 -2.13 23.07 -3.05
CA ARG A 860 -3.56 22.75 -3.18
C ARG A 860 -4.37 23.44 -2.08
N ASP A 861 -5.18 24.41 -2.44
CA ASP A 861 -6.00 25.24 -1.53
C ASP A 861 -6.87 24.40 -0.58
N TRP A 862 -7.45 23.30 -1.08
CA TRP A 862 -8.32 22.43 -0.29
C TRP A 862 -7.65 21.80 0.93
N LEU A 863 -6.31 21.63 0.90
CA LEU A 863 -5.58 21.03 2.02
C LEU A 863 -5.47 22.00 3.19
N GLY A 864 -5.18 23.29 2.92
CA GLY A 864 -5.17 24.34 3.93
C GLY A 864 -6.52 24.47 4.61
N GLU A 865 -7.59 24.59 3.83
CA GLU A 865 -8.97 24.66 4.33
C GLU A 865 -9.34 23.45 5.20
N ASN A 866 -8.92 22.25 4.78
CA ASN A 866 -9.19 21.02 5.53
C ASN A 866 -8.49 21.00 6.89
N LEU A 867 -7.22 21.43 6.95
CA LEU A 867 -6.45 21.51 8.19
C LEU A 867 -7.04 22.58 9.14
N GLU A 868 -7.41 23.75 8.63
CA GLU A 868 -8.07 24.79 9.41
C GLU A 868 -9.36 24.30 10.05
N HIS A 869 -10.15 23.53 9.34
CA HIS A 869 -11.39 22.96 9.85
C HIS A 869 -11.17 21.83 10.87
N ARG A 870 -10.08 21.05 10.77
CA ARG A 870 -9.79 19.90 11.63
C ARG A 870 -9.03 20.25 12.90
N ASN A 871 -8.05 21.15 12.81
CA ASN A 871 -7.17 21.50 13.93
C ASN A 871 -7.92 21.85 15.22
N PRO A 872 -9.01 22.66 15.21
CA PRO A 872 -9.76 22.97 16.43
C PRO A 872 -10.35 21.76 17.16
N TYR A 873 -10.54 20.64 16.46
CA TYR A 873 -11.09 19.42 17.02
C TYR A 873 -10.00 18.42 17.42
N VAL A 874 -8.80 18.50 16.81
CA VAL A 874 -7.62 17.70 17.19
C VAL A 874 -6.97 18.26 18.46
N ASP A 875 -6.92 19.58 18.62
CA ASP A 875 -6.29 20.26 19.76
C ASP A 875 -6.76 19.74 21.13
N PRO A 876 -8.08 19.57 21.40
CA PRO A 876 -8.52 19.00 22.67
C PRO A 876 -8.00 17.60 22.95
N LEU A 877 -7.78 16.80 21.91
CA LEU A 877 -7.22 15.45 22.04
C LEU A 877 -5.73 15.51 22.35
N ASN A 878 -4.96 16.37 21.68
CA ASN A 878 -3.55 16.57 21.97
C ASN A 878 -3.32 17.08 23.40
N VAL A 879 -4.04 18.14 23.81
CA VAL A 879 -3.95 18.68 25.17
C VAL A 879 -4.29 17.62 26.22
N LEU A 880 -5.35 16.85 26.01
CA LEU A 880 -5.72 15.76 26.92
C LEU A 880 -4.66 14.64 26.92
N GLN A 881 -4.06 14.31 25.78
CA GLN A 881 -3.00 13.32 25.70
C GLN A 881 -1.76 13.77 26.48
N VAL A 882 -1.31 15.03 26.31
CA VAL A 882 -0.21 15.62 27.08
C VAL A 882 -0.49 15.55 28.58
N HIS A 883 -1.64 16.03 29.02
CA HIS A 883 -2.05 15.96 30.43
C HIS A 883 -2.00 14.53 31.02
N LEU A 884 -2.44 13.53 30.24
CA LEU A 884 -2.42 12.13 30.68
C LEU A 884 -1.00 11.54 30.66
N LEU A 885 -0.13 11.95 29.73
CA LEU A 885 1.26 11.52 29.66
C LEU A 885 2.09 12.04 30.86
N GLU A 886 1.84 13.25 31.33
CA GLU A 886 2.53 13.84 32.49
C GLU A 886 2.23 13.10 33.81
N GLN A 887 1.15 12.34 33.88
CA GLN A 887 0.76 11.64 35.10
C GLN A 887 1.64 10.40 35.34
N ALA A 888 2.35 10.39 36.47
CA ALA A 888 3.20 9.26 36.87
C ALA A 888 2.42 7.95 37.16
N HIS A 889 1.14 8.10 37.54
CA HIS A 889 0.24 6.96 37.81
C HIS A 889 -1.13 7.26 37.25
N ARG A 890 -1.61 6.43 36.37
CA ARG A 890 -2.93 6.51 35.75
C ARG A 890 -3.85 5.40 36.25
N THR A 891 -5.13 5.71 36.37
CA THR A 891 -6.19 4.72 36.60
C THR A 891 -6.52 3.98 35.31
N ASP A 892 -7.19 2.83 35.38
CA ASP A 892 -7.66 2.07 34.22
C ASP A 892 -8.51 2.92 33.24
N ILE A 893 -9.24 3.91 33.76
CA ILE A 893 -10.06 4.80 32.93
C ILE A 893 -9.16 5.78 32.18
N GLU A 894 -8.16 6.33 32.83
CA GLU A 894 -7.19 7.25 32.23
C GLU A 894 -6.32 6.56 31.19
N GLU A 895 -5.84 5.32 31.45
CA GLU A 895 -5.11 4.52 30.46
C GLU A 895 -5.96 4.26 29.20
N ARG A 896 -7.22 3.89 29.37
CA ARG A 896 -8.14 3.71 28.23
C ARG A 896 -8.44 5.01 27.52
N THR A 897 -8.47 6.13 28.22
CA THR A 897 -8.68 7.46 27.62
C THR A 897 -7.45 7.85 26.82
N LEU A 898 -6.26 7.62 27.34
CA LEU A 898 -5.00 7.87 26.66
C LEU A 898 -4.90 7.09 25.33
N ARG A 899 -5.22 5.81 25.34
CA ARG A 899 -5.30 5.00 24.11
C ARG A 899 -6.36 5.52 23.13
N LEU A 900 -7.45 6.06 23.63
CA LEU A 900 -8.51 6.64 22.81
C LEU A 900 -8.08 7.98 22.17
N THR A 901 -7.26 8.80 22.86
CA THR A 901 -6.71 10.02 22.26
C THR A 901 -5.78 9.71 21.09
N VAL A 902 -4.93 8.65 21.19
CA VAL A 902 -4.10 8.21 20.08
C VAL A 902 -4.95 7.89 18.84
N LYS A 903 -6.04 7.14 19.03
CA LYS A 903 -6.96 6.83 17.93
C LYS A 903 -7.64 8.07 17.37
N GLY A 904 -8.08 8.97 18.23
CA GLY A 904 -8.77 10.20 17.83
C GLY A 904 -7.87 11.16 17.04
N ILE A 905 -6.62 11.34 17.48
CA ILE A 905 -5.61 12.12 16.74
C ILE A 905 -5.31 11.48 15.39
N ALA A 906 -5.13 10.16 15.34
CA ALA A 906 -4.92 9.44 14.08
C ALA A 906 -6.08 9.65 13.09
N ALA A 907 -7.32 9.56 13.55
CA ALA A 907 -8.51 9.82 12.72
C ALA A 907 -8.60 11.29 12.29
N GLY A 908 -8.25 12.22 13.18
CA GLY A 908 -8.22 13.66 12.91
C GLY A 908 -7.13 14.05 11.90
N MET A 909 -5.97 13.42 11.96
CA MET A 909 -4.84 13.66 11.07
C MET A 909 -4.89 12.81 9.78
N LYS A 910 -5.84 11.88 9.66
CA LYS A 910 -5.88 10.84 8.61
C LYS A 910 -4.52 10.14 8.44
N ASN A 911 -3.91 9.81 9.54
CA ASN A 911 -2.60 9.19 9.56
C ASN A 911 -2.45 8.28 10.78
N THR A 912 -2.17 7.01 10.55
CA THR A 912 -1.96 5.98 11.56
C THR A 912 -0.55 5.39 11.57
N GLY A 913 0.39 6.00 10.82
CA GLY A 913 1.79 5.56 10.83
C GLY A 913 2.61 5.98 9.61
#